data_5746fef9a65204748951edcbab21806d
#
_entry.id   5746fef9a65204748951edcbab21806d
#
_cell.length_a   1.000
_cell.length_b   1.000
_cell.length_c   1.000
_cell.angle_alpha   90.00
_cell.angle_beta   90.00
_cell.angle_gamma   90.00
#
_symmetry.space_group_name_H-M   'P 1'
#
loop_
_entity.id
_entity.type
_entity.pdbx_description
1 polymer ?
#
loop_
_entity_poly.entity_id
_entity_poly.type
_entity_poly.pdbx_seq_one_letter_code
_entity_poly.pdbx_strand_id
1 'polypeptide(L)'
;MYFMFLLGVTLLSLSAPSLAQTLTFPLGVLQTECRSRSFWILVDQAFLVSKQWQLEALNDTGFPDVMQMNRAAQCGYTITNDVYGNVEVRISFLGCWVKNINDQQFDIKVQFSVNQNGRLALYPVSMSCIPDAWDVREIVCEENYMEVSVTRIIPAAILKIINLSGPVVSISQRWQVWFNNSNVPIPAQDAINKGYGVNATVTRVLFRSPYVTPESQIVVLGNFHLDVVASNMLYSQTLLRIIVDTTIACPNDPPVFTDSVLSWFSPVVLSPLISGDVTMNDIAMGVNGKLINSTQITAYKYILRSDINEVEVTVPYGAPGGYIESDIINNTYMTEYRIHLLLQRQWLGINEDDSTTHTSYKPITSPRVIHVPVFLNHTIKEDGYFNVSLGNFYSDMNVKSFIIYSVPLALDELPRRKMTIETAVHPNNTRAFYLTVPFSDPVVEQTYLGGFKRRYRLYVTYILVLLPQNKNMTYSGVVDCIIEDAVPPTITSHCENNHLVINVERGNMDYYWLPYIRELPLNNALITSQNIIVQNSVTALDIEVPYTAVGLTYEVVGLDRSVVSLNFTFRHNITQEIRFSHAISCPFPTRGLICISNGTMIAVVDSTVTKPAFDAHKAHLRDPNCTPKEATSEKALFTFAAYTCGTTRRFDGDYLVYENEVTFDRQVLFPEQPIISRDSSYRLTLRCRYPIRDNLWISGQHRNTISGIATSKAKVLRRRARTHMADLKLAKDESYTSFHQDGDFPVSVQPTDVLHFQADVQSPEPMAELKDCWATTLPGKNGMTQWNLIMDGCGVEAQHVSTDVEASPEGSLRFKMKLHEAPISQLFIHCKVIICDALTHPESCTKICNQTDRPMDKRSAPLATELVSAGPVQIVGHQSGVAYQHVARETSWSTWTWALSLGLAVISAFTVGAVVLTVHLFIK
;
A
#
# COMPACT_ATOMS: atom_id res chain seq x y z
N MET A 1 80.33 27.00 -8.07
CA MET A 1 79.98 27.95 -9.15
C MET A 1 78.51 27.77 -9.44
N TYR A 2 77.75 28.86 -9.31
CA TYR A 2 76.32 29.12 -9.53
C TYR A 2 75.35 28.52 -8.53
N PHE A 3 75.09 29.33 -7.52
CA PHE A 3 73.82 29.39 -6.76
C PHE A 3 72.69 29.90 -7.68
N MET A 4 71.58 29.18 -7.70
CA MET A 4 70.31 29.74 -8.20
C MET A 4 69.29 29.74 -7.05
N PHE A 5 68.98 30.92 -6.59
CA PHE A 5 67.94 31.26 -5.68
C PHE A 5 66.60 30.97 -6.38
N LEU A 6 65.78 30.07 -5.82
CA LEU A 6 64.35 29.91 -6.16
C LEU A 6 63.57 30.59 -5.03
N LEU A 7 63.10 31.82 -5.31
CA LEU A 7 62.09 32.49 -4.53
C LEU A 7 60.78 31.75 -4.73
N GLY A 8 60.32 30.98 -3.72
CA GLY A 8 58.99 30.48 -3.59
C GLY A 8 58.03 31.62 -3.24
N VAL A 9 57.33 32.11 -4.21
CA VAL A 9 56.15 32.98 -3.98
C VAL A 9 55.05 32.10 -3.44
N THR A 10 54.89 32.05 -2.12
CA THR A 10 53.65 31.59 -1.50
C THR A 10 52.53 32.59 -1.81
N LEU A 11 51.72 32.29 -2.78
CA LEU A 11 50.43 32.92 -2.96
C LEU A 11 49.57 32.57 -1.73
N LEU A 12 49.59 33.44 -0.72
CA LEU A 12 48.51 33.57 0.23
C LEU A 12 47.27 33.96 -0.59
N SER A 13 46.43 33.00 -0.87
CA SER A 13 45.06 33.27 -1.26
C SER A 13 44.39 33.95 -0.06
N LEU A 14 44.47 35.28 -0.02
CA LEU A 14 43.53 36.11 0.72
C LEU A 14 42.15 35.81 0.15
N SER A 15 41.43 34.88 0.83
CA SER A 15 39.99 34.82 0.68
C SER A 15 39.47 36.19 1.08
N ALA A 16 39.17 37.03 0.08
CA ALA A 16 38.43 38.26 0.30
C ALA A 16 37.17 37.88 1.08
N PRO A 17 36.83 38.60 2.17
CA PRO A 17 35.56 38.35 2.83
C PRO A 17 34.50 38.53 1.74
N SER A 18 33.64 37.54 1.53
CA SER A 18 32.53 37.62 0.58
C SER A 18 31.69 38.81 1.04
N LEU A 19 31.77 39.93 0.29
CA LEU A 19 30.92 41.09 0.57
C LEU A 19 29.47 40.62 0.59
N ALA A 20 28.86 40.73 1.78
CA ALA A 20 27.45 40.41 1.96
C ALA A 20 26.63 41.35 1.05
N GLN A 21 25.82 40.77 0.19
CA GLN A 21 25.02 41.58 -0.73
C GLN A 21 23.67 41.89 -0.09
N THR A 22 23.37 43.18 0.06
CA THR A 22 22.04 43.64 0.50
C THR A 22 21.06 43.54 -0.65
N LEU A 23 20.00 42.79 -0.46
CA LEU A 23 18.93 42.53 -1.43
C LEU A 23 17.56 42.87 -0.84
N THR A 24 16.57 43.11 -1.70
CA THR A 24 15.17 43.24 -1.30
C THR A 24 14.44 41.94 -1.48
N PHE A 25 13.46 41.65 -0.62
CA PHE A 25 12.61 40.46 -0.81
C PHE A 25 11.87 40.55 -2.15
N PRO A 26 11.70 39.44 -2.86
CA PRO A 26 10.83 39.35 -4.03
C PRO A 26 9.39 39.76 -3.66
N LEU A 27 8.64 40.21 -4.64
CA LEU A 27 7.22 40.61 -4.45
C LEU A 27 6.42 39.41 -3.95
N GLY A 28 5.61 39.58 -2.89
CA GLY A 28 4.74 38.57 -2.32
C GLY A 28 5.40 37.65 -1.29
N VAL A 29 6.73 37.66 -1.14
CA VAL A 29 7.46 36.82 -0.20
C VAL A 29 7.39 37.31 1.24
N LEU A 30 7.36 38.61 1.44
CA LEU A 30 7.35 39.27 2.74
C LEU A 30 6.01 39.95 3.00
N GLN A 31 5.44 39.70 4.18
CA GLN A 31 4.30 40.45 4.72
C GLN A 31 4.70 41.04 6.08
N THR A 32 4.29 42.26 6.37
CA THR A 32 4.57 42.94 7.63
C THR A 32 3.32 43.63 8.13
N GLU A 33 3.07 43.56 9.44
CA GLU A 33 1.89 44.16 10.06
C GLU A 33 2.20 44.64 11.47
N CYS A 34 1.57 45.78 11.91
CA CYS A 34 1.56 46.19 13.30
C CYS A 34 0.40 45.52 14.02
N ARG A 35 0.69 44.80 15.11
CA ARG A 35 -0.33 44.20 15.98
C ARG A 35 -0.35 44.95 17.30
N SER A 36 -1.34 44.69 18.15
CA SER A 36 -1.58 45.51 19.36
C SER A 36 -0.34 45.73 20.23
N ARG A 37 0.54 44.69 20.37
CA ARG A 37 1.76 44.78 21.22
C ARG A 37 3.01 44.25 20.54
N SER A 38 2.98 43.99 19.24
CA SER A 38 4.10 43.39 18.53
C SER A 38 4.19 43.82 17.07
N PHE A 39 5.40 43.81 16.54
CA PHE A 39 5.65 43.76 15.11
C PHE A 39 5.43 42.34 14.65
N TRP A 40 4.74 42.16 13.55
CA TRP A 40 4.51 40.88 12.92
C TRP A 40 5.13 40.84 11.52
N ILE A 41 5.93 39.83 11.27
CA ILE A 41 6.63 39.64 9.99
C ILE A 41 6.38 38.21 9.56
N LEU A 42 5.95 37.99 8.31
CA LEU A 42 5.77 36.64 7.70
C LEU A 42 6.62 36.55 6.45
N VAL A 43 7.39 35.49 6.35
CA VAL A 43 8.21 35.16 5.18
C VAL A 43 7.77 33.84 4.61
N ASP A 44 7.46 33.82 3.30
CA ASP A 44 7.01 32.63 2.59
C ASP A 44 8.02 31.49 2.71
N GLN A 45 7.55 30.33 3.12
CA GLN A 45 8.35 29.10 3.28
C GLN A 45 9.13 28.75 2.01
N ALA A 46 8.51 28.86 0.82
CA ALA A 46 9.14 28.52 -0.44
C ALA A 46 10.43 29.32 -0.71
N PHE A 47 10.51 30.54 -0.16
CA PHE A 47 11.72 31.36 -0.27
C PHE A 47 12.88 30.87 0.61
N LEU A 48 12.57 30.30 1.79
CA LEU A 48 13.56 29.87 2.79
C LEU A 48 13.87 28.37 2.76
N VAL A 49 13.03 27.55 2.10
CA VAL A 49 13.23 26.12 1.97
C VAL A 49 14.63 25.80 1.40
N SER A 50 15.32 24.87 2.02
CA SER A 50 16.67 24.44 1.67
C SER A 50 17.80 25.48 1.80
N LYS A 51 17.54 26.67 2.34
CA LYS A 51 18.54 27.69 2.61
C LYS A 51 18.86 27.77 4.10
N GLN A 52 20.10 28.00 4.44
CA GLN A 52 20.48 28.36 5.81
C GLN A 52 20.22 29.85 6.00
N TRP A 53 19.40 30.18 6.99
CA TRP A 53 19.06 31.55 7.28
C TRP A 53 19.08 31.84 8.79
N GLN A 54 19.25 33.14 9.15
CA GLN A 54 19.21 33.65 10.52
C GLN A 54 18.50 34.99 10.55
N LEU A 55 17.81 35.27 11.65
CA LEU A 55 17.24 36.57 11.93
C LEU A 55 18.23 37.37 12.78
N GLU A 56 18.52 38.57 12.35
CA GLU A 56 19.41 39.51 13.05
C GLU A 56 18.67 40.80 13.34
N ALA A 57 18.73 41.28 14.58
CA ALA A 57 18.24 42.59 14.95
C ALA A 57 19.42 43.62 14.87
N LEU A 58 19.17 44.77 14.33
CA LEU A 58 20.16 45.82 14.14
C LEU A 58 20.08 46.85 15.29
N ASN A 59 21.19 47.03 15.98
CA ASN A 59 21.28 48.10 16.96
C ASN A 59 21.35 49.49 16.30
N ASP A 60 21.34 50.57 17.10
CA ASP A 60 21.40 51.95 16.60
C ASP A 60 22.64 52.25 15.75
N THR A 61 23.71 51.53 15.92
CA THR A 61 24.96 51.67 15.14
C THR A 61 25.02 50.72 13.94
N GLY A 62 23.96 49.94 13.71
CA GLY A 62 23.86 49.01 12.60
C GLY A 62 24.58 47.64 12.79
N PHE A 63 25.07 47.33 13.99
CA PHE A 63 25.65 46.02 14.28
C PHE A 63 24.55 44.99 14.49
N PRO A 64 24.67 43.81 13.86
CA PRO A 64 23.68 42.76 13.98
C PRO A 64 23.85 41.95 15.30
N ASP A 65 22.71 41.71 15.96
CA ASP A 65 22.56 40.74 17.07
C ASP A 65 21.69 39.59 16.59
N VAL A 66 22.27 38.36 16.59
CA VAL A 66 21.60 37.17 16.06
C VAL A 66 20.57 36.62 17.06
N MET A 67 19.30 36.56 16.63
CA MET A 67 18.19 36.09 17.45
C MET A 67 18.10 34.54 17.42
N GLN A 68 18.97 33.90 18.22
CA GLN A 68 18.88 32.44 18.47
C GLN A 68 17.89 32.16 19.62
N MET A 69 17.43 30.88 19.75
CA MET A 69 16.33 30.49 20.64
C MET A 69 16.34 31.19 22.01
N ASN A 70 17.39 31.06 22.81
CA ASN A 70 17.48 31.65 24.14
C ASN A 70 17.58 33.19 24.09
N ARG A 71 18.32 33.70 23.14
CA ARG A 71 18.47 35.12 22.94
C ARG A 71 17.16 35.79 22.45
N ALA A 72 16.46 35.10 21.54
CA ALA A 72 15.17 35.52 21.05
C ALA A 72 14.15 35.65 22.22
N ALA A 73 14.02 34.65 23.05
CA ALA A 73 13.13 34.66 24.22
C ALA A 73 13.48 35.79 25.19
N GLN A 74 14.75 35.98 25.53
CA GLN A 74 15.21 37.08 26.37
C GLN A 74 14.88 38.45 25.80
N CYS A 75 15.04 38.58 24.48
CA CYS A 75 14.86 39.84 23.76
C CYS A 75 13.41 40.15 23.34
N GLY A 76 12.47 39.19 23.53
CA GLY A 76 11.06 39.37 23.15
C GLY A 76 10.79 39.14 21.68
N TYR A 77 11.49 38.18 21.09
CA TYR A 77 11.30 37.70 19.72
C TYR A 77 10.77 36.29 19.76
N THR A 78 9.68 36.04 19.08
CA THR A 78 9.16 34.69 18.81
C THR A 78 9.37 34.39 17.33
N ILE A 79 10.11 33.32 17.04
CA ILE A 79 10.36 32.86 15.68
C ILE A 79 9.76 31.49 15.58
N THR A 80 8.69 31.35 14.81
CA THR A 80 7.89 30.13 14.68
C THR A 80 7.43 29.96 13.24
N ASN A 81 6.65 28.91 12.97
CA ASN A 81 5.99 28.75 11.69
C ASN A 81 4.50 29.02 11.87
N ASP A 82 3.88 29.69 10.89
CA ASP A 82 2.44 29.79 10.83
C ASP A 82 1.79 28.42 10.50
N VAL A 83 0.47 28.34 10.47
CA VAL A 83 -0.28 27.13 10.17
C VAL A 83 0.01 26.56 8.76
N TYR A 84 0.54 27.37 7.85
CA TYR A 84 0.91 26.98 6.48
C TYR A 84 2.40 26.63 6.35
N GLY A 85 3.18 26.76 7.42
CA GLY A 85 4.60 26.51 7.44
C GLY A 85 5.48 27.68 7.04
N ASN A 86 4.91 28.88 6.81
CA ASN A 86 5.68 30.08 6.58
C ASN A 86 6.39 30.53 7.86
N VAL A 87 7.54 31.19 7.73
CA VAL A 87 8.28 31.69 8.89
C VAL A 87 7.58 32.94 9.43
N GLU A 88 7.06 32.84 10.64
CA GLU A 88 6.40 33.91 11.38
C GLU A 88 7.34 34.45 12.46
N VAL A 89 7.53 35.74 12.49
CA VAL A 89 8.32 36.43 13.51
C VAL A 89 7.42 37.44 14.21
N ARG A 90 7.26 37.31 15.52
CA ARG A 90 6.61 38.29 16.39
C ARG A 90 7.65 38.97 17.28
N ILE A 91 7.69 40.28 17.31
CA ILE A 91 8.67 41.08 18.10
C ILE A 91 7.90 41.99 19.03
N SER A 92 8.08 41.82 20.34
CA SER A 92 7.47 42.76 21.34
C SER A 92 7.89 44.21 21.10
N PHE A 93 6.97 45.16 21.22
CA PHE A 93 7.32 46.55 21.17
C PHE A 93 8.33 46.97 22.24
N LEU A 94 8.39 46.23 23.33
CA LEU A 94 9.38 46.42 24.40
C LEU A 94 10.59 45.48 24.23
N GLY A 95 10.80 44.92 23.03
CA GLY A 95 11.90 44.02 22.70
C GLY A 95 13.27 44.70 22.63
N CYS A 96 14.34 43.91 22.64
CA CYS A 96 15.71 44.42 22.39
C CYS A 96 15.78 45.08 21.01
N TRP A 97 16.58 46.13 20.91
CA TRP A 97 16.86 46.85 19.65
C TRP A 97 15.62 47.53 19.02
N VAL A 98 14.49 47.56 19.75
CA VAL A 98 13.33 48.35 19.38
C VAL A 98 13.57 49.77 19.86
N LYS A 99 13.55 50.70 18.93
CA LYS A 99 13.62 52.13 19.25
C LYS A 99 12.26 52.57 19.75
N ASN A 100 12.22 52.95 21.04
CA ASN A 100 11.00 53.42 21.70
C ASN A 100 10.99 54.95 21.73
N ILE A 101 9.91 55.57 21.24
CA ILE A 101 9.70 57.00 21.21
C ILE A 101 8.55 57.32 22.19
N ASN A 102 8.91 57.53 23.47
CA ASN A 102 8.01 57.89 24.57
C ASN A 102 6.83 56.95 24.80
N ASP A 103 7.02 55.63 24.51
CA ASP A 103 5.98 54.57 24.54
C ASP A 103 4.77 54.88 23.63
N GLN A 104 4.90 55.79 22.65
CA GLN A 104 3.87 56.15 21.69
C GLN A 104 4.15 55.64 20.27
N GLN A 105 5.40 55.46 19.92
CA GLN A 105 5.82 54.91 18.63
C GLN A 105 7.02 54.00 18.84
N PHE A 106 7.02 52.90 18.11
CA PHE A 106 8.07 51.90 18.17
C PHE A 106 8.60 51.64 16.77
N ASP A 107 9.91 51.71 16.60
CA ASP A 107 10.61 51.48 15.34
C ASP A 107 11.53 50.29 15.50
N ILE A 108 11.57 49.38 14.54
CA ILE A 108 12.48 48.20 14.52
C ILE A 108 13.19 48.07 13.18
N LYS A 109 14.44 47.65 13.23
CA LYS A 109 15.21 47.23 12.06
C LYS A 109 15.76 45.86 12.29
N VAL A 110 15.32 44.90 11.45
CA VAL A 110 15.83 43.50 11.43
C VAL A 110 16.30 43.15 10.03
N GLN A 111 17.12 42.16 9.91
CA GLN A 111 17.50 41.60 8.62
C GLN A 111 17.51 40.09 8.66
N PHE A 112 17.13 39.47 7.55
CA PHE A 112 17.31 38.05 7.33
C PHE A 112 18.63 37.84 6.59
N SER A 113 19.56 37.15 7.21
CA SER A 113 20.79 36.71 6.56
C SER A 113 20.61 35.33 6.01
N VAL A 114 20.68 35.20 4.68
CA VAL A 114 20.39 33.95 3.94
C VAL A 114 21.61 33.53 3.15
N ASN A 115 22.08 32.33 3.39
CA ASN A 115 23.16 31.74 2.60
C ASN A 115 22.60 31.19 1.28
N GLN A 116 23.00 31.83 0.16
CA GLN A 116 22.65 31.39 -1.19
C GLN A 116 23.91 30.91 -1.92
N ASN A 117 24.04 29.61 -2.09
CA ASN A 117 25.17 29.01 -2.83
C ASN A 117 26.56 29.49 -2.33
N GLY A 118 26.74 29.61 -1.01
CA GLY A 118 28.00 30.05 -0.40
C GLY A 118 28.23 31.56 -0.37
N ARG A 119 27.23 32.36 -0.78
CA ARG A 119 27.22 33.81 -0.66
C ARG A 119 26.16 34.25 0.35
N LEU A 120 26.54 35.15 1.24
CA LEU A 120 25.63 35.71 2.23
C LEU A 120 24.81 36.84 1.60
N ALA A 121 23.51 36.70 1.56
CA ALA A 121 22.56 37.75 1.13
C ALA A 121 21.82 38.30 2.35
N LEU A 122 21.74 39.60 2.48
CA LEU A 122 21.06 40.28 3.57
C LEU A 122 19.75 40.95 3.07
N TYR A 123 18.66 40.60 3.74
CA TYR A 123 17.32 41.13 3.43
C TYR A 123 16.81 41.97 4.61
N PRO A 124 17.02 43.30 4.59
CA PRO A 124 16.59 44.18 5.65
C PRO A 124 15.08 44.42 5.66
N VAL A 125 14.49 44.48 6.85
CA VAL A 125 13.09 44.81 7.11
C VAL A 125 13.06 45.93 8.15
N SER A 126 12.31 46.97 7.88
CA SER A 126 12.12 48.10 8.79
C SER A 126 10.64 48.37 8.99
N MET A 127 10.22 48.52 10.23
CA MET A 127 8.83 48.75 10.58
C MET A 127 8.74 49.87 11.63
N SER A 128 7.63 50.64 11.58
CA SER A 128 7.26 51.62 12.56
C SER A 128 5.80 51.41 12.95
N CYS A 129 5.54 51.27 14.25
CA CYS A 129 4.21 50.97 14.77
C CYS A 129 3.81 51.91 15.90
N ILE A 130 2.50 52.22 15.97
CA ILE A 130 1.86 52.93 17.04
C ILE A 130 1.00 51.94 17.82
N PRO A 131 1.22 51.76 19.13
CA PRO A 131 0.44 50.80 19.94
C PRO A 131 -0.97 51.35 20.22
N ASP A 132 -1.88 50.41 20.51
CA ASP A 132 -3.14 50.75 21.17
C ASP A 132 -2.88 51.29 22.60
N ALA A 133 -3.89 51.89 23.24
CA ALA A 133 -3.78 52.40 24.60
C ALA A 133 -3.28 51.26 25.55
N TRP A 134 -2.31 51.61 26.41
CA TRP A 134 -1.70 50.70 27.35
C TRP A 134 -2.53 50.58 28.62
N ASP A 135 -2.78 49.35 29.08
CA ASP A 135 -3.30 49.11 30.42
C ASP A 135 -2.20 49.31 31.48
N VAL A 136 -2.62 49.46 32.73
CA VAL A 136 -1.70 49.60 33.85
C VAL A 136 -0.73 48.48 33.95
N ARG A 137 -1.22 47.25 33.82
CA ARG A 137 -0.44 46.03 33.79
C ARG A 137 -0.80 45.18 32.56
N GLU A 138 0.19 44.78 31.82
CA GLU A 138 -0.02 43.90 30.68
C GLU A 138 0.89 42.69 30.74
N ILE A 139 0.32 41.52 30.50
CA ILE A 139 1.01 40.27 30.47
C ILE A 139 0.83 39.66 29.10
N VAL A 140 1.91 39.15 28.54
CA VAL A 140 1.92 38.42 27.27
C VAL A 140 2.58 37.06 27.48
N CYS A 141 1.83 36.01 27.21
CA CYS A 141 2.30 34.62 27.19
C CYS A 141 2.54 34.22 25.73
N GLU A 142 3.77 34.37 25.30
CA GLU A 142 4.23 33.91 23.98
C GLU A 142 4.61 32.39 23.99
N GLU A 143 4.96 31.86 22.85
CA GLU A 143 5.35 30.44 22.75
C GLU A 143 6.67 30.12 23.45
N ASN A 144 7.60 31.05 23.47
CA ASN A 144 8.97 30.88 23.98
C ASN A 144 9.32 31.73 25.19
N TYR A 145 8.48 32.70 25.55
CA TYR A 145 8.69 33.55 26.72
C TYR A 145 7.39 34.04 27.32
N MET A 146 7.49 34.49 28.57
CA MET A 146 6.46 35.21 29.32
C MET A 146 6.93 36.63 29.58
N GLU A 147 6.07 37.61 29.37
CA GLU A 147 6.37 39.06 29.53
C GLU A 147 5.35 39.74 30.39
N VAL A 148 5.81 40.60 31.30
CA VAL A 148 4.96 41.56 32.01
C VAL A 148 5.51 42.96 31.87
N SER A 149 4.65 43.92 31.56
CA SER A 149 4.95 45.35 31.61
C SER A 149 3.95 46.05 32.52
N VAL A 150 4.46 46.86 33.42
CA VAL A 150 3.66 47.61 34.42
C VAL A 150 3.94 49.10 34.30
N THR A 151 2.89 49.93 34.36
CA THR A 151 3.02 51.38 34.35
C THR A 151 3.81 51.86 35.56
N ARG A 152 4.79 52.67 35.30
CA ARG A 152 5.63 53.29 36.33
C ARG A 152 5.03 54.59 36.82
N ILE A 153 4.10 54.54 37.78
CA ILE A 153 3.48 55.73 38.36
C ILE A 153 4.33 56.16 39.55
N ILE A 154 5.06 57.23 39.38
CA ILE A 154 5.72 57.94 40.48
C ILE A 154 4.85 59.13 40.85
N PRO A 155 4.28 59.18 42.09
CA PRO A 155 3.45 60.31 42.48
C PRO A 155 4.16 61.67 42.28
N ALA A 156 3.47 62.63 41.70
CA ALA A 156 4.04 63.92 41.38
C ALA A 156 4.66 64.68 42.59
N ALA A 157 4.15 64.45 43.79
CA ALA A 157 4.72 64.89 45.04
C ALA A 157 6.15 64.37 45.29
N ILE A 158 6.38 63.10 44.92
CA ILE A 158 7.68 62.45 45.09
C ILE A 158 8.65 62.93 44.02
N LEU A 159 8.20 63.13 42.78
CA LEU A 159 9.02 63.68 41.68
C LEU A 159 9.56 65.11 42.07
N LYS A 160 8.80 65.97 42.78
CA LYS A 160 9.28 67.21 43.26
C LYS A 160 10.34 67.07 44.35
N ILE A 161 10.28 66.06 45.22
CA ILE A 161 11.23 65.90 46.31
C ILE A 161 12.56 65.31 45.76
N ILE A 162 12.54 64.56 44.68
CA ILE A 162 13.72 63.83 44.16
C ILE A 162 14.55 64.75 43.22
N ASN A 163 14.05 65.83 42.78
CA ASN A 163 14.72 66.73 41.84
C ASN A 163 15.42 66.03 40.66
N LEU A 164 14.63 65.29 39.91
CA LEU A 164 15.11 64.45 38.79
C LEU A 164 15.47 65.30 37.56
N SER A 165 16.38 66.27 37.75
CA SER A 165 16.97 67.06 36.67
C SER A 165 18.35 66.51 36.24
N GLY A 166 18.64 65.25 36.59
CA GLY A 166 19.89 64.64 36.16
C GLY A 166 19.70 63.71 34.93
N PRO A 167 20.74 63.50 34.15
CA PRO A 167 20.68 62.60 32.98
C PRO A 167 20.14 61.21 33.32
N VAL A 168 19.35 60.64 32.41
CA VAL A 168 18.81 59.26 32.53
C VAL A 168 19.97 58.29 32.74
N VAL A 169 20.20 57.94 34.01
CA VAL A 169 21.25 56.95 34.37
C VAL A 169 20.77 55.61 33.88
N SER A 170 21.68 54.88 33.24
CA SER A 170 21.37 53.59 32.64
C SER A 170 20.68 52.65 33.64
N ILE A 171 19.71 51.89 33.14
CA ILE A 171 18.82 50.98 33.88
C ILE A 171 19.62 50.02 34.79
N SER A 172 20.83 49.60 34.38
CA SER A 172 21.67 48.62 35.03
C SER A 172 22.14 48.98 36.44
N GLN A 173 22.15 50.28 36.81
CA GLN A 173 22.77 50.69 38.08
C GLN A 173 21.79 50.88 39.25
N ARG A 174 20.46 51.00 39.00
CA ARG A 174 19.51 51.32 40.04
C ARG A 174 18.35 50.38 40.23
N TRP A 175 18.07 49.53 39.22
CA TRP A 175 17.04 48.50 39.30
C TRP A 175 17.58 47.15 39.71
N GLN A 176 16.85 46.43 40.55
CA GLN A 176 17.11 45.07 41.04
C GLN A 176 15.87 44.22 40.80
N VAL A 177 16.09 42.92 40.54
CA VAL A 177 15.02 41.92 40.48
C VAL A 177 15.04 41.08 41.73
N TRP A 178 13.90 40.96 42.39
CA TRP A 178 13.70 40.11 43.55
C TRP A 178 12.72 38.99 43.22
N PHE A 179 13.22 37.80 43.15
CA PHE A 179 12.40 36.62 42.99
C PHE A 179 11.88 36.15 44.36
N ASN A 180 10.59 35.75 44.43
CA ASN A 180 9.96 35.39 45.73
C ASN A 180 10.60 34.15 46.35
N ASN A 181 11.26 33.29 45.57
CA ASN A 181 12.03 32.13 46.03
C ASN A 181 13.48 32.45 46.41
N SER A 182 13.89 33.70 46.32
CA SER A 182 15.24 34.20 46.68
C SER A 182 15.24 35.13 47.86
N ASN A 183 16.22 34.98 48.74
CA ASN A 183 16.37 35.85 49.94
C ASN A 183 16.99 37.21 49.64
N VAL A 184 17.58 37.40 48.48
CA VAL A 184 18.30 38.62 48.12
C VAL A 184 17.96 39.07 46.72
N PRO A 185 17.64 40.37 46.52
CA PRO A 185 17.45 40.92 45.19
C PRO A 185 18.77 40.96 44.43
N ILE A 186 18.73 40.67 43.13
CA ILE A 186 19.90 40.72 42.25
C ILE A 186 19.87 41.97 41.35
N PRO A 187 21.01 42.54 41.02
CA PRO A 187 21.05 43.64 40.06
C PRO A 187 20.39 43.27 38.73
N ALA A 188 19.73 44.22 38.05
CA ALA A 188 19.08 43.97 36.77
C ALA A 188 20.05 43.42 35.71
N GLN A 189 21.32 43.82 35.75
CA GLN A 189 22.33 43.30 34.83
C GLN A 189 22.63 41.83 35.08
N ASP A 190 22.62 41.36 36.34
CA ASP A 190 22.84 39.96 36.66
C ASP A 190 21.63 39.10 36.26
N ALA A 191 20.41 39.67 36.36
CA ALA A 191 19.24 38.99 35.82
C ALA A 191 19.31 38.85 34.28
N ILE A 192 19.76 39.89 33.58
CA ILE A 192 20.00 39.84 32.14
C ILE A 192 21.07 38.78 31.80
N ASN A 193 22.14 38.71 32.55
CA ASN A 193 23.19 37.70 32.35
C ASN A 193 22.68 36.26 32.60
N LYS A 194 21.65 36.09 33.43
CA LYS A 194 20.97 34.83 33.65
C LYS A 194 19.95 34.45 32.56
N GLY A 195 19.70 35.32 31.59
CA GLY A 195 18.79 35.07 30.48
C GLY A 195 17.42 35.69 30.62
N TYR A 196 17.18 36.52 31.66
CA TYR A 196 15.94 37.31 31.79
C TYR A 196 16.00 38.59 30.96
N GLY A 197 14.86 39.04 30.45
CA GLY A 197 14.70 40.37 29.85
C GLY A 197 14.27 41.37 30.90
N VAL A 198 15.08 42.39 31.16
CA VAL A 198 14.76 43.43 32.12
C VAL A 198 14.97 44.78 31.46
N ASN A 199 13.94 45.64 31.49
CA ASN A 199 14.02 46.96 30.95
C ASN A 199 13.12 47.90 31.74
N ALA A 200 13.35 49.21 31.67
CA ALA A 200 12.45 50.24 32.13
C ALA A 200 12.42 51.37 31.13
N THR A 201 11.28 51.70 30.60
CA THR A 201 11.03 52.85 29.73
C THR A 201 10.68 54.09 30.53
N VAL A 202 10.31 55.15 29.85
CA VAL A 202 9.87 56.41 30.52
C VAL A 202 8.63 56.17 31.39
N THR A 203 7.70 55.35 30.90
CA THR A 203 6.40 55.15 31.57
C THR A 203 6.18 53.76 32.12
N ARG A 204 7.02 52.76 31.74
CA ARG A 204 6.78 51.34 32.09
C ARG A 204 8.02 50.63 32.63
N VAL A 205 7.78 49.61 33.39
CA VAL A 205 8.79 48.62 33.83
C VAL A 205 8.48 47.30 33.16
N LEU A 206 9.51 46.69 32.61
CA LEU A 206 9.42 45.39 31.89
C LEU A 206 10.21 44.31 32.61
N PHE A 207 9.59 43.17 32.80
CA PHE A 207 10.24 41.93 33.14
C PHE A 207 9.81 40.84 32.15
N ARG A 208 10.76 40.04 31.68
CA ARG A 208 10.52 38.93 30.74
C ARG A 208 11.31 37.71 31.20
N SER A 209 10.67 36.52 31.15
CA SER A 209 11.27 35.27 31.47
C SER A 209 11.05 34.28 30.34
N PRO A 210 12.09 33.54 29.88
CA PRO A 210 11.87 32.33 29.14
C PRO A 210 11.10 31.29 30.00
N TYR A 211 10.44 30.32 29.37
CA TYR A 211 9.88 29.18 30.10
C TYR A 211 10.99 28.29 30.69
N VAL A 212 10.69 27.55 31.74
CA VAL A 212 11.62 26.58 32.36
C VAL A 212 12.95 27.25 32.83
N THR A 213 12.83 28.27 33.64
CA THR A 213 13.97 28.88 34.34
C THR A 213 14.08 28.32 35.77
N PRO A 214 15.23 28.47 36.46
CA PRO A 214 15.38 28.03 37.85
C PRO A 214 14.38 28.68 38.82
N GLU A 215 13.92 29.86 38.52
CA GLU A 215 12.96 30.65 39.33
C GLU A 215 11.51 30.43 38.88
N SER A 216 11.24 29.69 37.79
CA SER A 216 9.88 29.33 37.39
C SER A 216 9.31 28.18 38.23
N GLN A 217 8.02 28.22 38.49
CA GLN A 217 7.27 27.23 39.25
C GLN A 217 5.98 26.88 38.50
N ILE A 218 5.58 25.62 38.55
CA ILE A 218 4.26 25.20 38.12
C ILE A 218 3.32 25.31 39.30
N VAL A 219 2.33 26.17 39.20
CA VAL A 219 1.29 26.34 40.18
C VAL A 219 0.02 25.68 39.70
N VAL A 220 -0.57 24.84 40.55
CA VAL A 220 -1.84 24.15 40.26
C VAL A 220 -3.00 24.96 40.83
N LEU A 221 -3.90 25.40 39.95
CA LEU A 221 -5.11 26.14 40.32
C LEU A 221 -6.35 25.31 39.96
N GLY A 222 -6.90 24.57 40.92
CA GLY A 222 -7.95 23.60 40.64
C GLY A 222 -7.43 22.48 39.72
N ASN A 223 -7.96 22.39 38.52
CA ASN A 223 -7.53 21.43 37.50
C ASN A 223 -6.51 22.01 36.50
N PHE A 224 -6.12 23.27 36.66
CA PHE A 224 -5.27 23.98 35.72
C PHE A 224 -3.84 24.10 36.22
N HIS A 225 -2.90 24.06 35.29
CA HIS A 225 -1.48 24.25 35.54
C HIS A 225 -1.03 25.61 34.95
N LEU A 226 -0.36 26.40 35.76
CA LEU A 226 0.19 27.70 35.38
C LEU A 226 1.70 27.67 35.51
N ASP A 227 2.41 28.13 34.47
CA ASP A 227 3.81 28.47 34.57
C ASP A 227 3.91 29.87 35.22
N VAL A 228 4.52 29.96 36.37
CA VAL A 228 4.58 31.19 37.19
C VAL A 228 6.02 31.57 37.49
N VAL A 229 6.34 32.82 37.26
CA VAL A 229 7.55 33.47 37.79
C VAL A 229 7.14 34.64 38.69
N ALA A 230 7.23 34.40 39.99
CA ALA A 230 6.92 35.42 40.97
C ALA A 230 8.13 36.34 41.21
N SER A 231 8.06 37.55 40.72
CA SER A 231 9.14 38.50 40.81
C SER A 231 8.64 39.93 41.12
N ASN A 232 9.53 40.72 41.71
CA ASN A 232 9.33 42.14 41.94
C ASN A 232 10.53 42.92 41.40
N MET A 233 10.25 44.01 40.73
CA MET A 233 11.27 45.00 40.32
C MET A 233 11.44 46.05 41.41
N LEU A 234 12.65 46.19 41.90
CA LEU A 234 13.01 47.14 42.95
C LEU A 234 13.83 48.29 42.38
N TYR A 235 13.37 49.51 42.62
CA TYR A 235 14.17 50.71 42.43
C TYR A 235 14.54 51.29 43.81
N SER A 236 15.83 51.49 44.04
CA SER A 236 16.33 52.02 45.30
C SER A 236 17.14 53.26 45.08
N GLN A 237 16.76 54.35 45.77
CA GLN A 237 17.49 55.60 45.89
C GLN A 237 17.54 56.04 47.35
N THR A 238 18.43 56.93 47.76
CA THR A 238 18.77 57.26 49.11
C THR A 238 17.58 57.46 50.07
N LEU A 239 16.44 57.98 49.54
CA LEU A 239 15.22 58.24 50.35
C LEU A 239 13.96 57.58 49.74
N LEU A 240 14.08 56.80 48.69
CA LEU A 240 12.94 56.24 47.98
C LEU A 240 13.23 54.77 47.56
N ARG A 241 12.30 53.93 47.91
CA ARG A 241 12.25 52.54 47.43
C ARG A 241 10.89 52.35 46.74
N ILE A 242 10.94 51.97 45.48
CA ILE A 242 9.77 51.59 44.69
C ILE A 242 9.82 50.10 44.46
N ILE A 243 8.74 49.42 44.74
CA ILE A 243 8.56 47.98 44.47
C ILE A 243 7.43 47.87 43.48
N VAL A 244 7.70 47.25 42.34
CA VAL A 244 6.74 46.96 41.26
C VAL A 244 6.56 45.45 41.18
N ASP A 245 5.36 44.95 41.39
CA ASP A 245 5.07 43.54 41.18
C ASP A 245 5.15 43.20 39.70
N THR A 246 6.05 42.29 39.34
CA THR A 246 6.30 41.80 38.01
C THR A 246 6.08 40.29 37.92
N THR A 247 5.16 39.76 38.75
CA THR A 247 4.75 38.37 38.71
C THR A 247 4.07 38.05 37.36
N ILE A 248 4.43 36.98 36.74
CA ILE A 248 3.85 36.48 35.49
C ILE A 248 3.26 35.08 35.77
N ALA A 249 2.07 34.82 35.21
CA ALA A 249 1.43 33.50 35.25
C ALA A 249 0.81 33.23 33.87
N CYS A 250 1.22 32.12 33.26
CA CYS A 250 0.77 31.72 31.94
C CYS A 250 0.13 30.32 31.97
N PRO A 251 -1.06 30.12 31.37
CA PRO A 251 -1.71 28.81 31.30
C PRO A 251 -0.89 27.82 30.44
N ASN A 252 -0.67 26.60 30.97
CA ASN A 252 0.15 25.58 30.32
C ASN A 252 -0.63 24.32 29.91
N ASP A 253 -1.92 24.22 30.27
CA ASP A 253 -2.72 23.03 30.00
C ASP A 253 -2.82 22.74 28.50
N PRO A 254 -2.73 21.44 28.11
CA PRO A 254 -2.91 21.02 26.74
C PRO A 254 -4.37 21.16 26.31
N PRO A 255 -4.65 21.36 25.01
CA PRO A 255 -6.01 21.31 24.50
C PRO A 255 -6.58 19.90 24.55
N VAL A 256 -7.90 19.79 24.64
CA VAL A 256 -8.65 18.54 24.56
C VAL A 256 -9.17 18.35 23.15
N PHE A 257 -9.05 17.13 22.63
CA PHE A 257 -9.45 16.76 21.28
C PHE A 257 -10.61 15.78 21.30
N THR A 258 -11.63 16.02 20.47
CA THR A 258 -12.70 15.09 20.16
C THR A 258 -12.67 14.76 18.66
N ASP A 259 -13.61 13.95 18.17
CA ASP A 259 -13.68 13.59 16.74
C ASP A 259 -13.98 14.76 15.81
N SER A 260 -14.55 15.87 16.32
CA SER A 260 -15.03 16.99 15.49
C SER A 260 -14.53 18.35 15.91
N VAL A 261 -14.06 18.49 17.16
CA VAL A 261 -13.64 19.80 17.70
C VAL A 261 -12.41 19.66 18.58
N LEU A 262 -11.68 20.74 18.69
CA LEU A 262 -10.67 20.96 19.71
C LEU A 262 -11.18 21.99 20.72
N SER A 263 -10.91 21.78 22.00
CA SER A 263 -11.25 22.71 23.08
C SER A 263 -10.01 23.05 23.90
N TRP A 264 -9.79 24.33 24.11
CA TRP A 264 -8.75 24.85 24.97
C TRP A 264 -9.38 25.51 26.19
N PHE A 265 -9.02 25.01 27.37
CA PHE A 265 -9.53 25.48 28.66
C PHE A 265 -8.47 26.29 29.37
N SER A 266 -8.88 27.34 30.06
CA SER A 266 -8.02 28.21 30.86
C SER A 266 -8.78 28.74 32.05
N PRO A 267 -8.17 28.91 33.26
CA PRO A 267 -8.88 29.47 34.38
C PRO A 267 -9.29 30.95 34.17
N VAL A 268 -10.42 31.33 34.71
CA VAL A 268 -10.92 32.73 34.64
C VAL A 268 -9.98 33.70 35.38
N VAL A 269 -9.59 33.35 36.58
CA VAL A 269 -8.68 34.11 37.43
C VAL A 269 -7.33 33.41 37.50
N LEU A 270 -6.27 34.13 37.19
CA LEU A 270 -4.89 33.63 37.20
C LEU A 270 -4.22 33.98 38.54
N SER A 271 -4.52 33.26 39.61
CA SER A 271 -3.79 33.34 40.85
C SER A 271 -2.43 32.65 40.77
N PRO A 272 -1.29 33.17 41.25
CA PRO A 272 -1.17 34.34 42.15
C PRO A 272 -1.09 35.70 41.44
N LEU A 273 -1.22 35.76 40.12
CA LEU A 273 -1.12 36.97 39.34
C LEU A 273 -2.20 38.00 39.71
N ILE A 274 -3.42 37.50 39.83
CA ILE A 274 -4.59 38.31 40.20
C ILE A 274 -5.04 37.84 41.59
N SER A 275 -5.07 38.75 42.56
CA SER A 275 -5.53 38.51 43.94
C SER A 275 -6.44 39.63 44.41
N GLY A 276 -7.46 39.25 45.16
CA GLY A 276 -8.45 40.17 45.74
C GLY A 276 -9.73 40.28 44.89
N ASP A 277 -10.57 41.25 45.17
CA ASP A 277 -11.85 41.46 44.50
C ASP A 277 -11.60 42.16 43.17
N VAL A 278 -11.51 41.35 42.11
CA VAL A 278 -11.38 41.80 40.70
C VAL A 278 -12.62 41.42 39.93
N THR A 279 -13.00 42.22 38.97
CA THR A 279 -14.08 41.93 38.04
C THR A 279 -13.50 41.67 36.66
N MET A 280 -13.97 40.60 35.99
CA MET A 280 -13.67 40.39 34.59
C MET A 280 -14.41 41.45 33.77
N ASN A 281 -13.67 42.28 33.05
CA ASN A 281 -14.24 43.35 32.23
C ASN A 281 -14.52 42.87 30.80
N ASP A 282 -13.54 42.20 30.20
CA ASP A 282 -13.64 41.76 28.80
C ASP A 282 -12.89 40.45 28.58
N ILE A 283 -13.42 39.68 27.63
CA ILE A 283 -12.82 38.48 27.14
C ILE A 283 -12.93 38.43 25.63
N ALA A 284 -11.82 38.23 24.97
CA ALA A 284 -11.75 38.18 23.52
C ALA A 284 -10.88 37.03 23.07
N MET A 285 -11.25 36.40 21.94
CA MET A 285 -10.41 35.41 21.30
C MET A 285 -9.88 35.90 19.95
N GLY A 286 -8.83 35.32 19.52
CA GLY A 286 -8.24 35.58 18.22
C GLY A 286 -7.67 34.37 17.56
N VAL A 287 -7.33 34.50 16.29
CA VAL A 287 -6.73 33.46 15.46
C VAL A 287 -5.56 34.06 14.68
N ASN A 288 -4.46 33.30 14.62
CA ASN A 288 -3.23 33.71 13.95
C ASN A 288 -2.77 35.14 14.43
N GLY A 289 -2.89 35.39 15.74
CA GLY A 289 -2.47 36.61 16.40
C GLY A 289 -3.36 37.82 16.13
N LYS A 290 -4.56 37.67 15.57
CA LYS A 290 -5.54 38.75 15.39
C LYS A 290 -6.79 38.42 16.19
N LEU A 291 -7.28 39.41 16.94
CA LEU A 291 -8.57 39.34 17.60
C LEU A 291 -9.68 39.27 16.56
N ILE A 292 -10.69 38.46 16.81
CA ILE A 292 -11.88 38.31 15.98
C ILE A 292 -13.12 38.80 16.72
N ASN A 293 -14.04 39.41 15.98
CA ASN A 293 -15.27 39.95 16.55
C ASN A 293 -16.36 38.89 16.71
N SER A 294 -17.43 39.16 17.44
CA SER A 294 -18.52 38.26 17.71
C SER A 294 -19.21 37.71 16.46
N THR A 295 -19.29 38.53 15.40
CA THR A 295 -19.85 38.09 14.12
C THR A 295 -18.97 37.05 13.42
N GLN A 296 -17.64 37.19 13.49
CA GLN A 296 -16.69 36.24 12.97
C GLN A 296 -16.68 34.96 13.81
N ILE A 297 -16.74 35.05 15.14
CA ILE A 297 -16.85 33.90 16.04
C ILE A 297 -18.05 33.02 15.62
N THR A 298 -19.22 33.68 15.42
CA THR A 298 -20.42 32.93 15.00
C THR A 298 -20.31 32.37 13.57
N ALA A 299 -19.77 33.15 12.62
CA ALA A 299 -19.63 32.75 11.23
C ALA A 299 -18.64 31.54 11.09
N TYR A 300 -17.60 31.51 11.89
CA TYR A 300 -16.60 30.43 11.91
C TYR A 300 -17.02 29.26 12.79
N LYS A 301 -18.17 29.37 13.48
CA LYS A 301 -18.69 28.37 14.43
C LYS A 301 -17.74 28.13 15.62
N TYR A 302 -16.94 29.12 15.97
CA TYR A 302 -16.17 29.07 17.20
C TYR A 302 -17.07 29.27 18.40
N ILE A 303 -16.67 28.72 19.53
CA ILE A 303 -17.37 28.89 20.79
C ILE A 303 -16.38 29.51 21.78
N LEU A 304 -16.74 30.65 22.32
CA LEU A 304 -16.06 31.29 23.44
C LEU A 304 -17.07 31.36 24.60
N ARG A 305 -16.79 30.61 25.66
CA ARG A 305 -17.61 30.58 26.89
C ARG A 305 -16.75 30.95 28.07
N SER A 306 -17.33 31.64 29.03
CA SER A 306 -16.72 31.89 30.31
C SER A 306 -17.71 31.56 31.40
N ASP A 307 -17.31 30.64 32.27
CA ASP A 307 -18.00 30.34 33.50
C ASP A 307 -17.32 31.04 34.68
N ILE A 308 -17.73 30.75 35.90
CA ILE A 308 -17.13 31.32 37.12
C ILE A 308 -15.68 30.90 37.30
N ASN A 309 -15.33 29.69 36.85
CA ASN A 309 -14.02 29.09 37.09
C ASN A 309 -13.14 28.98 35.86
N GLU A 310 -13.72 28.86 34.65
CA GLU A 310 -12.98 28.55 33.43
C GLU A 310 -13.47 29.31 32.21
N VAL A 311 -12.55 29.50 31.28
CA VAL A 311 -12.81 29.99 29.92
C VAL A 311 -12.57 28.86 28.97
N GLU A 312 -13.56 28.55 28.14
CA GLU A 312 -13.51 27.53 27.07
C GLU A 312 -13.44 28.22 25.70
N VAL A 313 -12.43 27.84 24.92
CA VAL A 313 -12.35 28.16 23.50
C VAL A 313 -12.49 26.89 22.71
N THR A 314 -13.59 26.70 21.98
CA THR A 314 -13.82 25.49 21.17
C THR A 314 -13.82 25.84 19.68
N VAL A 315 -13.10 25.05 18.90
CA VAL A 315 -12.86 25.23 17.46
C VAL A 315 -13.20 23.96 16.70
N PRO A 316 -14.14 23.98 15.74
CA PRO A 316 -14.38 22.86 14.85
C PRO A 316 -13.18 22.59 13.93
N TYR A 317 -12.90 21.33 13.64
CA TYR A 317 -11.87 21.00 12.63
C TYR A 317 -12.25 21.57 11.26
N GLY A 318 -11.26 22.14 10.57
CA GLY A 318 -11.47 22.79 9.28
C GLY A 318 -12.08 24.19 9.35
N ALA A 319 -12.26 24.75 10.55
CA ALA A 319 -12.72 26.14 10.71
C ALA A 319 -11.73 27.15 10.07
N PRO A 320 -12.22 28.29 9.55
CA PRO A 320 -11.37 29.33 8.97
C PRO A 320 -10.28 29.78 9.95
N GLY A 321 -9.08 30.05 9.44
CA GLY A 321 -7.92 30.47 10.25
C GLY A 321 -7.04 29.31 10.70
N GLY A 322 -7.54 28.06 10.67
CA GLY A 322 -6.71 26.87 10.80
C GLY A 322 -6.39 26.24 9.45
N TYR A 323 -5.51 25.28 9.46
CA TYR A 323 -5.06 24.54 8.28
C TYR A 323 -5.11 23.04 8.52
N ILE A 324 -5.64 22.30 7.55
CA ILE A 324 -5.60 20.84 7.55
C ILE A 324 -4.37 20.44 6.74
N GLU A 325 -3.40 19.85 7.40
CA GLU A 325 -2.25 19.25 6.74
C GLU A 325 -2.48 17.75 6.57
N SER A 326 -2.32 17.28 5.34
CA SER A 326 -2.44 15.88 5.01
C SER A 326 -1.07 15.24 4.88
N ASP A 327 -0.97 13.98 5.27
CA ASP A 327 0.24 13.17 5.10
C ASP A 327 -0.11 11.72 4.74
N ILE A 328 0.83 11.03 4.10
CA ILE A 328 0.75 9.60 3.83
C ILE A 328 1.89 8.92 4.56
N ILE A 329 1.52 8.09 5.54
CA ILE A 329 2.45 7.28 6.33
C ILE A 329 2.05 5.81 6.19
N ASN A 330 2.97 4.95 5.78
CA ASN A 330 2.74 3.52 5.58
C ASN A 330 1.49 3.21 4.73
N ASN A 331 1.34 3.93 3.61
CA ASN A 331 0.20 3.82 2.71
C ASN A 331 -1.17 4.18 3.35
N THR A 332 -1.17 4.90 4.46
CA THR A 332 -2.37 5.38 5.15
C THR A 332 -2.48 6.89 5.02
N TYR A 333 -3.63 7.38 4.59
CA TYR A 333 -3.92 8.80 4.49
C TYR A 333 -4.37 9.33 5.84
N MET A 334 -3.67 10.34 6.33
CA MET A 334 -3.90 10.96 7.63
C MET A 334 -3.94 12.47 7.48
N THR A 335 -4.68 13.11 8.36
CA THR A 335 -4.71 14.57 8.45
C THR A 335 -4.47 15.03 9.86
N GLU A 336 -3.88 16.20 10.01
CA GLU A 336 -3.79 16.93 11.27
C GLU A 336 -4.30 18.37 11.05
N TYR A 337 -4.95 18.91 12.05
CA TYR A 337 -5.46 20.28 12.02
C TYR A 337 -4.58 21.16 12.87
N ARG A 338 -4.09 22.25 12.30
CA ARG A 338 -3.25 23.25 12.96
C ARG A 338 -3.97 24.57 13.06
N ILE A 339 -3.90 25.19 14.22
CA ILE A 339 -4.45 26.54 14.45
C ILE A 339 -3.67 27.23 15.56
N HIS A 340 -3.44 28.53 15.41
CA HIS A 340 -2.84 29.37 16.46
C HIS A 340 -3.94 30.20 17.10
N LEU A 341 -4.25 29.89 18.36
CA LEU A 341 -5.27 30.59 19.13
C LEU A 341 -4.64 31.71 19.94
N LEU A 342 -5.41 32.76 20.13
CA LEU A 342 -5.14 33.90 21.01
C LEU A 342 -6.31 34.04 21.96
N LEU A 343 -6.02 34.18 23.26
CA LEU A 343 -7.02 34.47 24.28
C LEU A 343 -6.57 35.73 25.04
N GLN A 344 -7.39 36.76 25.01
CA GLN A 344 -7.18 38.01 25.74
C GLN A 344 -8.24 38.17 26.82
N ARG A 345 -7.80 38.52 28.03
CA ARG A 345 -8.66 38.75 29.18
C ARG A 345 -8.27 40.09 29.82
N GLN A 346 -9.26 40.84 30.25
CA GLN A 346 -9.05 42.09 30.96
C GLN A 346 -9.80 42.06 32.28
N TRP A 347 -9.09 42.33 33.37
CA TRP A 347 -9.65 42.50 34.71
C TRP A 347 -9.51 43.95 35.15
N LEU A 348 -10.51 44.42 35.90
CA LEU A 348 -10.48 45.72 36.60
C LEU A 348 -10.40 45.43 38.08
N GLY A 349 -9.52 46.14 38.79
CA GLY A 349 -9.45 46.18 40.24
C GLY A 349 -10.59 46.99 40.84
N ILE A 350 -10.65 47.06 42.17
CA ILE A 350 -11.64 47.85 42.89
C ILE A 350 -11.57 49.35 42.50
N ASN A 351 -10.38 49.83 42.17
CA ASN A 351 -10.18 51.16 41.60
C ASN A 351 -10.17 51.02 40.06
N GLU A 352 -11.01 51.78 39.38
CA GLU A 352 -11.10 51.78 37.90
C GLU A 352 -9.76 52.04 37.19
N ASP A 353 -8.80 52.64 37.90
CA ASP A 353 -7.44 52.95 37.42
C ASP A 353 -6.48 51.69 37.48
N ASP A 354 -6.91 50.55 37.97
CA ASP A 354 -6.09 49.35 38.11
C ASP A 354 -6.56 48.24 37.12
N SER A 355 -6.19 48.40 35.84
CA SER A 355 -6.53 47.46 34.78
C SER A 355 -5.37 46.52 34.49
N THR A 356 -5.68 45.27 34.33
CA THR A 356 -4.72 44.20 33.91
C THR A 356 -5.22 43.48 32.69
N THR A 357 -4.46 43.56 31.61
CA THR A 357 -4.70 42.79 30.39
C THR A 357 -3.72 41.61 30.27
N HIS A 358 -4.25 40.44 30.00
CA HIS A 358 -3.49 39.23 29.82
C HIS A 358 -3.78 38.56 28.45
N THR A 359 -2.74 38.38 27.67
CA THR A 359 -2.80 37.85 26.33
C THR A 359 -2.02 36.53 26.27
N SER A 360 -2.68 35.43 25.90
CA SER A 360 -2.06 34.11 25.74
C SER A 360 -2.10 33.65 24.30
N TYR A 361 -0.96 33.29 23.75
CA TYR A 361 -0.83 32.64 22.45
C TYR A 361 -0.71 31.13 22.65
N LYS A 362 -1.48 30.33 21.89
CA LYS A 362 -1.47 28.88 21.97
C LYS A 362 -1.47 28.27 20.56
N PRO A 363 -0.32 27.82 20.05
CA PRO A 363 -0.28 26.99 18.86
C PRO A 363 -0.83 25.62 19.20
N ILE A 364 -1.75 25.14 18.39
CA ILE A 364 -2.42 23.85 18.60
C ILE A 364 -2.31 23.04 17.33
N THR A 365 -1.81 21.82 17.49
CA THR A 365 -1.80 20.79 16.46
C THR A 365 -2.59 19.60 16.97
N SER A 366 -3.62 19.18 16.23
CA SER A 366 -4.42 18.01 16.62
C SER A 366 -3.60 16.72 16.47
N PRO A 367 -3.98 15.66 17.18
CA PRO A 367 -3.54 14.32 16.83
C PRO A 367 -3.86 14.01 15.37
N ARG A 368 -3.06 13.15 14.75
CA ARG A 368 -3.29 12.69 13.38
C ARG A 368 -4.52 11.81 13.32
N VAL A 369 -5.46 12.15 12.47
CA VAL A 369 -6.69 11.41 12.22
C VAL A 369 -6.55 10.61 10.94
N ILE A 370 -6.84 9.31 11.02
CA ILE A 370 -6.81 8.42 9.86
C ILE A 370 -8.11 8.62 9.07
N HIS A 371 -7.97 8.93 7.79
CA HIS A 371 -9.08 8.94 6.85
C HIS A 371 -9.09 7.65 6.05
N VAL A 372 -10.03 6.77 6.40
CA VAL A 372 -10.23 5.54 5.64
C VAL A 372 -10.88 5.88 4.31
N PRO A 373 -10.27 5.53 3.17
CA PRO A 373 -10.89 5.74 1.87
C PRO A 373 -12.20 4.95 1.76
N VAL A 374 -13.23 5.57 1.22
CA VAL A 374 -14.55 4.96 1.01
C VAL A 374 -14.68 4.56 -0.44
N PHE A 375 -14.71 3.25 -0.69
CA PHE A 375 -14.89 2.68 -2.01
C PHE A 375 -16.34 2.25 -2.19
N LEU A 376 -17.02 2.80 -3.20
CA LEU A 376 -18.44 2.54 -3.46
C LEU A 376 -18.63 2.05 -4.89
N ASN A 377 -19.59 1.13 -5.04
CA ASN A 377 -20.04 0.62 -6.32
C ASN A 377 -21.37 1.29 -6.71
N HIS A 378 -21.35 2.03 -7.81
CA HIS A 378 -22.51 2.71 -8.39
C HIS A 378 -22.95 2.07 -9.72
N THR A 379 -22.47 0.87 -10.01
CA THR A 379 -22.68 0.18 -11.28
C THR A 379 -24.15 -0.13 -11.52
N ILE A 380 -24.69 0.36 -12.63
CA ILE A 380 -26.00 0.01 -13.16
C ILE A 380 -25.79 -1.01 -14.27
N LYS A 381 -26.47 -2.15 -14.19
CA LYS A 381 -26.22 -3.30 -15.09
C LYS A 381 -26.51 -2.97 -16.55
N GLU A 382 -27.52 -2.17 -16.77
CA GLU A 382 -28.07 -1.80 -18.07
C GLU A 382 -27.14 -0.84 -18.84
N ASP A 383 -26.26 -0.11 -18.13
CA ASP A 383 -25.37 0.88 -18.72
C ASP A 383 -24.17 0.24 -19.44
N GLY A 384 -23.86 -1.02 -19.12
CA GLY A 384 -22.78 -1.76 -19.79
C GLY A 384 -21.37 -1.40 -19.33
N TYR A 385 -21.24 -0.69 -18.17
CA TYR A 385 -19.94 -0.34 -17.60
C TYR A 385 -20.00 -0.37 -16.06
N PHE A 386 -18.82 -0.61 -15.46
CA PHE A 386 -18.62 -0.37 -14.05
C PHE A 386 -18.55 1.13 -13.77
N ASN A 387 -19.25 1.56 -12.73
CA ASN A 387 -19.14 2.89 -12.15
C ASN A 387 -18.75 2.74 -10.69
N VAL A 388 -17.52 3.08 -10.34
CA VAL A 388 -16.98 2.93 -8.99
C VAL A 388 -16.37 4.24 -8.52
N SER A 389 -16.52 4.54 -7.23
CA SER A 389 -15.92 5.73 -6.67
C SER A 389 -15.01 5.40 -5.47
N LEU A 390 -13.93 6.16 -5.36
CA LEU A 390 -13.06 6.17 -4.20
C LEU A 390 -13.03 7.58 -3.62
N GLY A 391 -13.49 7.75 -2.40
CA GLY A 391 -13.68 9.04 -1.78
C GLY A 391 -13.11 9.17 -0.37
N ASN A 392 -13.48 10.29 0.30
CA ASN A 392 -13.01 10.72 1.61
C ASN A 392 -11.59 11.30 1.62
N PHE A 393 -11.28 12.12 0.61
CA PHE A 393 -10.00 12.83 0.49
C PHE A 393 -10.21 14.34 0.47
N TYR A 394 -9.24 15.08 0.99
CA TYR A 394 -9.21 16.54 0.84
C TYR A 394 -8.67 16.96 -0.54
N SER A 395 -8.68 18.26 -0.79
CA SER A 395 -8.36 18.83 -2.11
C SER A 395 -6.92 18.68 -2.57
N ASP A 396 -6.03 18.28 -1.70
CA ASP A 396 -4.60 18.03 -1.93
C ASP A 396 -4.30 16.63 -2.49
N MET A 397 -5.26 15.69 -2.39
CA MET A 397 -5.16 14.35 -2.97
C MET A 397 -5.65 14.35 -4.41
N ASN A 398 -4.87 13.75 -5.30
CA ASN A 398 -5.22 13.57 -6.72
C ASN A 398 -4.94 12.14 -7.18
N VAL A 399 -5.59 11.74 -8.28
CA VAL A 399 -5.30 10.46 -8.92
C VAL A 399 -4.10 10.63 -9.85
N LYS A 400 -3.11 9.75 -9.72
CA LYS A 400 -1.92 9.71 -10.57
C LYS A 400 -2.10 8.73 -11.74
N SER A 401 -2.58 7.52 -11.46
CA SER A 401 -2.79 6.45 -12.43
C SER A 401 -3.59 5.32 -11.82
N PHE A 402 -3.90 4.31 -12.63
CA PHE A 402 -4.60 3.09 -12.20
C PHE A 402 -3.77 1.85 -12.52
N ILE A 403 -4.03 0.77 -11.76
CA ILE A 403 -3.69 -0.60 -12.18
C ILE A 403 -5.01 -1.37 -12.23
N ILE A 404 -5.41 -1.83 -13.41
CA ILE A 404 -6.63 -2.63 -13.60
C ILE A 404 -6.21 -4.01 -14.08
N TYR A 405 -6.55 -5.04 -13.31
CA TYR A 405 -6.18 -6.44 -13.56
C TYR A 405 -4.68 -6.59 -13.95
N SER A 406 -3.79 -6.01 -13.12
CA SER A 406 -2.33 -5.98 -13.32
C SER A 406 -1.81 -5.18 -14.52
N VAL A 407 -2.69 -4.46 -15.24
CA VAL A 407 -2.30 -3.57 -16.33
C VAL A 407 -2.20 -2.15 -15.79
N PRO A 408 -1.03 -1.53 -15.79
CA PRO A 408 -0.90 -0.12 -15.44
C PRO A 408 -1.50 0.75 -16.55
N LEU A 409 -2.32 1.72 -16.16
CA LEU A 409 -3.00 2.65 -17.05
C LEU A 409 -2.75 4.08 -16.60
N ALA A 410 -2.21 4.89 -17.49
CA ALA A 410 -2.08 6.32 -17.28
C ALA A 410 -3.40 7.04 -17.56
N LEU A 411 -3.58 8.25 -17.02
CA LEU A 411 -4.85 8.99 -17.17
C LEU A 411 -5.15 9.36 -18.63
N ASP A 412 -4.12 9.60 -19.43
CA ASP A 412 -4.24 9.93 -20.86
C ASP A 412 -4.61 8.72 -21.75
N GLU A 413 -4.47 7.50 -21.22
CA GLU A 413 -4.85 6.27 -21.92
C GLU A 413 -6.33 5.90 -21.71
N LEU A 414 -6.96 6.37 -20.64
CA LEU A 414 -8.35 6.03 -20.31
C LEU A 414 -9.35 6.34 -21.44
N PRO A 415 -9.32 7.53 -22.09
CA PRO A 415 -10.29 7.84 -23.15
C PRO A 415 -10.18 6.93 -24.38
N ARG A 416 -8.96 6.44 -24.68
CA ARG A 416 -8.74 5.49 -25.80
C ARG A 416 -9.45 4.16 -25.55
N ARG A 417 -9.65 3.81 -24.30
CA ARG A 417 -10.35 2.59 -23.86
C ARG A 417 -11.79 2.84 -23.46
N LYS A 418 -12.34 4.04 -23.75
CA LYS A 418 -13.69 4.47 -23.36
C LYS A 418 -13.91 4.44 -21.84
N MET A 419 -12.86 4.60 -21.07
CA MET A 419 -12.90 4.77 -19.61
C MET A 419 -12.91 6.27 -19.30
N THR A 420 -13.60 6.67 -18.23
CA THR A 420 -13.59 8.05 -17.76
C THR A 420 -13.25 8.13 -16.29
N ILE A 421 -12.66 9.25 -15.90
CA ILE A 421 -12.48 9.61 -14.50
C ILE A 421 -13.06 11.00 -14.25
N GLU A 422 -13.89 11.09 -13.22
CA GLU A 422 -14.51 12.33 -12.78
C GLU A 422 -14.20 12.58 -11.31
N THR A 423 -14.10 13.86 -10.93
CA THR A 423 -13.88 14.25 -9.54
C THR A 423 -15.10 14.99 -9.04
N ALA A 424 -15.74 14.49 -8.01
CA ALA A 424 -16.82 15.15 -7.30
C ALA A 424 -16.34 15.73 -5.98
N VAL A 425 -16.83 16.92 -5.63
CA VAL A 425 -16.57 17.58 -4.34
C VAL A 425 -17.86 17.54 -3.52
N HIS A 426 -17.76 16.99 -2.31
CA HIS A 426 -18.86 16.89 -1.37
C HIS A 426 -19.03 18.16 -0.53
N PRO A 427 -20.19 18.42 0.09
CA PRO A 427 -20.45 19.59 0.91
C PRO A 427 -19.52 19.73 2.14
N ASN A 428 -18.93 18.64 2.61
CA ASN A 428 -17.92 18.61 3.68
C ASN A 428 -16.50 18.91 3.19
N ASN A 429 -16.36 19.41 1.95
CA ASN A 429 -15.10 19.73 1.28
C ASN A 429 -14.18 18.51 1.01
N THR A 430 -14.72 17.29 1.10
CA THR A 430 -13.99 16.10 0.66
C THR A 430 -14.25 15.82 -0.82
N ARG A 431 -13.32 15.09 -1.45
CA ARG A 431 -13.38 14.68 -2.85
C ARG A 431 -13.60 13.19 -2.99
N ALA A 432 -14.27 12.80 -4.07
CA ALA A 432 -14.37 11.43 -4.53
C ALA A 432 -14.02 11.35 -6.02
N PHE A 433 -13.36 10.27 -6.41
CA PHE A 433 -12.93 9.98 -7.78
C PHE A 433 -13.80 8.87 -8.35
N TYR A 434 -14.59 9.19 -9.34
CA TYR A 434 -15.49 8.27 -10.06
C TYR A 434 -14.80 7.72 -11.28
N LEU A 435 -14.64 6.41 -11.36
CA LEU A 435 -14.06 5.71 -12.49
C LEU A 435 -15.13 4.89 -13.20
N THR A 436 -15.25 5.05 -14.53
CA THR A 436 -16.09 4.19 -15.36
C THR A 436 -15.22 3.25 -16.20
N VAL A 437 -15.59 1.96 -16.24
CA VAL A 437 -14.87 0.93 -17.01
C VAL A 437 -15.87 0.08 -17.78
N PRO A 438 -15.83 0.02 -19.13
CA PRO A 438 -16.75 -0.80 -19.91
C PRO A 438 -16.59 -2.29 -19.62
N PHE A 439 -17.70 -3.04 -19.52
CA PHE A 439 -17.65 -4.50 -19.34
C PHE A 439 -16.91 -5.22 -20.46
N SER A 440 -16.93 -4.65 -21.66
CA SER A 440 -16.29 -5.20 -22.84
C SER A 440 -14.77 -5.01 -22.88
N ASP A 441 -14.21 -4.23 -21.97
CA ASP A 441 -12.75 -4.02 -21.96
C ASP A 441 -12.02 -5.29 -21.51
N PRO A 442 -10.90 -5.66 -22.18
CA PRO A 442 -10.12 -6.87 -21.85
C PRO A 442 -9.55 -6.93 -20.43
N VAL A 443 -9.50 -5.82 -19.70
CA VAL A 443 -9.04 -5.80 -18.29
C VAL A 443 -10.15 -6.20 -17.32
N VAL A 444 -11.38 -6.35 -17.79
CA VAL A 444 -12.51 -6.84 -16.97
C VAL A 444 -12.54 -8.36 -17.05
N GLU A 445 -12.41 -9.01 -15.91
CA GLU A 445 -12.52 -10.46 -15.82
C GLU A 445 -13.95 -10.89 -16.07
N GLN A 446 -14.15 -11.84 -17.00
CA GLN A 446 -15.46 -12.37 -17.33
C GLN A 446 -15.50 -13.86 -16.98
N THR A 447 -16.49 -14.29 -16.21
CA THR A 447 -16.67 -15.69 -15.79
C THR A 447 -18.10 -16.14 -16.08
N TYR A 448 -18.26 -17.25 -16.78
CA TYR A 448 -19.57 -17.87 -17.00
C TYR A 448 -20.02 -18.61 -15.75
N LEU A 449 -21.21 -18.32 -15.27
CA LEU A 449 -21.81 -18.93 -14.07
C LEU A 449 -22.82 -20.05 -14.36
N GLY A 450 -23.20 -20.26 -15.62
CA GLY A 450 -24.31 -21.13 -16.03
C GLY A 450 -25.63 -20.36 -16.17
N GLY A 451 -26.64 -20.95 -16.83
CA GLY A 451 -27.98 -20.38 -16.97
C GLY A 451 -27.99 -18.98 -17.63
N PHE A 452 -27.21 -18.81 -18.69
CA PHE A 452 -27.04 -17.53 -19.42
C PHE A 452 -26.44 -16.38 -18.58
N LYS A 453 -25.94 -16.64 -17.35
CA LYS A 453 -25.37 -15.65 -16.45
C LYS A 453 -23.85 -15.55 -16.63
N ARG A 454 -23.36 -14.33 -16.75
CA ARG A 454 -21.94 -13.98 -16.76
C ARG A 454 -21.63 -13.02 -15.64
N ARG A 455 -20.56 -13.31 -14.90
CA ARG A 455 -20.01 -12.41 -13.90
C ARG A 455 -18.90 -11.61 -14.55
N TYR A 456 -19.05 -10.29 -14.47
CA TYR A 456 -18.00 -9.33 -14.74
C TYR A 456 -17.36 -8.96 -13.41
N ARG A 457 -16.03 -8.97 -13.34
CA ARG A 457 -15.29 -8.59 -12.16
C ARG A 457 -14.21 -7.58 -12.51
N LEU A 458 -14.22 -6.45 -11.80
CA LEU A 458 -13.24 -5.39 -11.93
C LEU A 458 -12.31 -5.39 -10.72
N TYR A 459 -11.02 -5.61 -10.96
CA TYR A 459 -9.96 -5.40 -9.99
C TYR A 459 -9.31 -4.06 -10.30
N VAL A 460 -9.50 -3.06 -9.44
CA VAL A 460 -8.95 -1.73 -9.65
C VAL A 460 -8.07 -1.32 -8.48
N THR A 461 -6.87 -0.84 -8.79
CA THR A 461 -5.99 -0.19 -7.83
C THR A 461 -5.80 1.26 -8.25
N TYR A 462 -6.24 2.17 -7.40
CA TYR A 462 -5.99 3.60 -7.53
C TYR A 462 -4.57 3.89 -7.05
N ILE A 463 -3.78 4.59 -7.84
CA ILE A 463 -2.52 5.19 -7.42
C ILE A 463 -2.79 6.67 -7.25
N LEU A 464 -2.80 7.11 -6.00
CA LEU A 464 -3.09 8.47 -5.59
C LEU A 464 -1.78 9.19 -5.27
N VAL A 465 -1.78 10.51 -5.43
CA VAL A 465 -0.64 11.36 -5.11
C VAL A 465 -1.10 12.54 -4.26
N LEU A 466 -0.43 12.73 -3.16
CA LEU A 466 -0.59 13.89 -2.28
C LEU A 466 0.31 15.04 -2.75
N LEU A 467 -0.27 16.18 -3.03
CA LEU A 467 0.43 17.40 -3.47
C LEU A 467 0.49 18.43 -2.34
N PRO A 468 1.57 19.21 -2.22
CA PRO A 468 2.74 19.27 -3.10
C PRO A 468 3.84 18.26 -2.78
N GLN A 469 3.71 17.45 -1.72
CA GLN A 469 4.75 16.57 -1.19
C GLN A 469 5.14 15.41 -2.15
N ASN A 470 4.36 15.14 -3.20
CA ASN A 470 4.53 14.03 -4.14
C ASN A 470 4.58 12.63 -3.49
N LYS A 471 3.94 12.47 -2.34
CA LYS A 471 3.81 11.16 -1.70
C LYS A 471 2.70 10.36 -2.38
N ASN A 472 2.97 9.09 -2.66
CA ASN A 472 1.99 8.21 -3.31
C ASN A 472 1.30 7.32 -2.27
N MET A 473 0.02 7.03 -2.53
CA MET A 473 -0.79 6.07 -1.83
C MET A 473 -1.48 5.15 -2.83
N THR A 474 -1.70 3.90 -2.46
CA THR A 474 -2.43 2.95 -3.30
C THR A 474 -3.64 2.40 -2.55
N TYR A 475 -4.73 2.23 -3.27
CA TYR A 475 -5.94 1.61 -2.76
C TYR A 475 -6.50 0.63 -3.78
N SER A 476 -6.76 -0.62 -3.37
CA SER A 476 -7.29 -1.66 -4.23
C SER A 476 -8.74 -1.99 -3.87
N GLY A 477 -9.58 -2.06 -4.87
CA GLY A 477 -10.97 -2.44 -4.75
C GLY A 477 -11.36 -3.51 -5.76
N VAL A 478 -12.37 -4.30 -5.43
CA VAL A 478 -12.92 -5.34 -6.31
C VAL A 478 -14.42 -5.18 -6.36
N VAL A 479 -14.98 -5.23 -7.56
CA VAL A 479 -16.42 -5.10 -7.79
C VAL A 479 -16.89 -6.18 -8.75
N ASP A 480 -18.01 -6.82 -8.42
CA ASP A 480 -18.67 -7.82 -9.24
C ASP A 480 -20.02 -7.29 -9.78
N CYS A 481 -20.28 -7.60 -11.03
CA CYS A 481 -21.59 -7.41 -11.65
C CYS A 481 -22.02 -8.71 -12.37
N ILE A 482 -23.22 -9.20 -12.11
CA ILE A 482 -23.76 -10.40 -12.77
C ILE A 482 -24.86 -9.98 -13.74
N ILE A 483 -24.69 -10.35 -15.01
CA ILE A 483 -25.61 -10.03 -16.09
C ILE A 483 -26.02 -11.32 -16.80
N GLU A 484 -27.25 -11.36 -17.32
CA GLU A 484 -27.78 -12.46 -18.12
C GLU A 484 -27.58 -12.18 -19.62
N ASP A 485 -26.33 -12.04 -20.03
CA ASP A 485 -25.93 -11.72 -21.39
C ASP A 485 -25.02 -12.79 -22.03
N ALA A 486 -24.78 -13.89 -21.33
CA ALA A 486 -23.94 -14.95 -21.81
C ALA A 486 -24.62 -15.76 -22.91
N VAL A 487 -24.01 -15.80 -24.08
CA VAL A 487 -24.38 -16.69 -25.18
C VAL A 487 -23.34 -17.81 -25.23
N PRO A 488 -23.70 -19.03 -24.74
CA PRO A 488 -22.76 -20.14 -24.75
C PRO A 488 -22.45 -20.58 -26.19
N PRO A 489 -21.29 -21.26 -26.42
CA PRO A 489 -20.97 -21.81 -27.73
C PRO A 489 -21.93 -22.96 -28.05
N THR A 490 -22.39 -22.99 -29.30
CA THR A 490 -23.19 -24.10 -29.85
C THR A 490 -22.24 -25.03 -30.61
N ILE A 491 -22.19 -26.31 -30.19
CA ILE A 491 -21.30 -27.30 -30.79
C ILE A 491 -22.15 -28.29 -31.57
N THR A 492 -21.91 -28.38 -32.87
CA THR A 492 -22.51 -29.37 -33.74
C THR A 492 -21.40 -30.22 -34.36
N SER A 493 -21.73 -31.44 -34.82
CA SER A 493 -20.73 -32.33 -35.43
C SER A 493 -21.38 -33.27 -36.43
N HIS A 494 -20.62 -33.67 -37.43
CA HIS A 494 -21.00 -34.68 -38.39
C HIS A 494 -19.83 -35.54 -38.84
N CYS A 495 -20.14 -36.67 -39.41
CA CYS A 495 -19.17 -37.63 -39.90
C CYS A 495 -18.97 -37.49 -41.41
N GLU A 496 -17.73 -37.41 -41.83
CA GLU A 496 -17.33 -37.52 -43.24
C GLU A 496 -16.54 -38.78 -43.52
N ASN A 497 -16.17 -39.03 -44.78
CA ASN A 497 -15.58 -40.29 -45.19
C ASN A 497 -14.24 -40.65 -44.49
N ASN A 498 -13.39 -39.63 -44.21
CA ASN A 498 -12.05 -39.80 -43.67
C ASN A 498 -11.78 -39.03 -42.40
N HIS A 499 -12.71 -38.19 -41.95
CA HIS A 499 -12.57 -37.29 -40.82
C HIS A 499 -13.93 -36.99 -40.15
N LEU A 500 -13.89 -36.63 -38.92
CA LEU A 500 -15.04 -36.06 -38.24
C LEU A 500 -14.94 -34.55 -38.24
N VAL A 501 -16.04 -33.88 -38.40
CA VAL A 501 -16.14 -32.44 -38.40
C VAL A 501 -16.87 -31.95 -37.19
N ILE A 502 -16.29 -30.97 -36.51
CA ILE A 502 -16.88 -30.25 -35.38
C ILE A 502 -17.04 -28.79 -35.76
N ASN A 503 -18.24 -28.30 -35.73
CA ASN A 503 -18.57 -26.91 -35.98
C ASN A 503 -18.97 -26.26 -34.66
N VAL A 504 -18.29 -25.20 -34.29
CA VAL A 504 -18.55 -24.43 -33.08
C VAL A 504 -18.96 -23.03 -33.45
N GLU A 505 -20.18 -22.65 -33.15
CA GLU A 505 -20.61 -21.26 -33.14
C GLU A 505 -20.19 -20.67 -31.76
N ARG A 506 -19.33 -19.63 -31.76
CA ARG A 506 -18.61 -19.21 -30.57
C ARG A 506 -19.46 -18.55 -29.49
N GLY A 507 -20.57 -17.95 -29.81
CA GLY A 507 -21.32 -17.12 -28.88
C GLY A 507 -20.55 -15.85 -28.49
N ASN A 508 -20.50 -15.50 -27.21
CA ASN A 508 -19.82 -14.29 -26.75
C ASN A 508 -18.86 -14.52 -25.56
N MET A 509 -18.32 -15.75 -25.40
CA MET A 509 -17.54 -16.13 -24.22
C MET A 509 -16.11 -16.61 -24.53
N ASP A 510 -15.54 -16.23 -25.66
CA ASP A 510 -14.36 -16.83 -26.23
C ASP A 510 -13.02 -16.62 -25.51
N TYR A 511 -12.90 -15.62 -24.66
CA TYR A 511 -11.59 -15.19 -24.15
C TYR A 511 -10.94 -16.14 -23.14
N TYR A 512 -11.70 -17.05 -22.57
CA TYR A 512 -11.23 -17.88 -21.45
C TYR A 512 -11.32 -19.39 -21.72
N TRP A 513 -11.73 -19.81 -22.90
CA TRP A 513 -12.00 -21.22 -23.21
C TRP A 513 -11.05 -21.73 -24.27
N LEU A 514 -10.30 -22.74 -23.89
CA LEU A 514 -9.44 -23.46 -24.84
C LEU A 514 -10.12 -24.74 -25.30
N PRO A 515 -10.12 -25.04 -26.61
CA PRO A 515 -10.64 -26.28 -27.14
C PRO A 515 -9.69 -27.43 -26.85
N TYR A 516 -10.24 -28.57 -26.43
CA TYR A 516 -9.52 -29.80 -26.14
C TYR A 516 -10.12 -30.98 -26.90
N ILE A 517 -9.24 -31.82 -27.41
CA ILE A 517 -9.58 -33.14 -27.93
C ILE A 517 -9.24 -34.15 -26.82
N ARG A 518 -10.28 -34.58 -26.07
CA ARG A 518 -10.14 -35.38 -24.86
C ARG A 518 -9.29 -34.67 -23.79
N GLU A 519 -8.03 -35.10 -23.59
CA GLU A 519 -7.10 -34.49 -22.60
C GLU A 519 -6.07 -33.56 -23.26
N LEU A 520 -6.05 -33.47 -24.60
CA LEU A 520 -5.05 -32.74 -25.34
C LEU A 520 -5.56 -31.39 -25.78
N PRO A 521 -4.85 -30.27 -25.44
CA PRO A 521 -5.21 -28.95 -25.93
C PRO A 521 -5.02 -28.86 -27.45
N LEU A 522 -5.99 -28.26 -28.12
CA LEU A 522 -5.92 -28.03 -29.57
C LEU A 522 -4.98 -26.85 -29.86
N ASN A 523 -3.70 -27.09 -29.81
CA ASN A 523 -2.65 -26.12 -30.09
C ASN A 523 -2.00 -26.37 -31.46
N ASN A 524 -1.18 -25.43 -31.92
CA ASN A 524 -0.51 -25.53 -33.23
C ASN A 524 0.35 -26.80 -33.38
N ALA A 525 0.94 -27.30 -32.28
CA ALA A 525 1.73 -28.54 -32.32
C ALA A 525 0.85 -29.74 -32.61
N LEU A 526 -0.30 -29.87 -31.91
CA LEU A 526 -1.25 -30.97 -32.15
C LEU A 526 -1.87 -30.87 -33.55
N ILE A 527 -2.27 -29.66 -33.96
CA ILE A 527 -2.86 -29.40 -35.27
C ILE A 527 -1.91 -29.86 -36.39
N THR A 528 -0.65 -29.44 -36.34
CA THR A 528 0.34 -29.79 -37.38
C THR A 528 0.75 -31.28 -37.32
N SER A 529 0.94 -31.86 -36.14
CA SER A 529 1.40 -33.25 -36.00
C SER A 529 0.34 -34.27 -36.42
N GLN A 530 -0.94 -33.93 -36.28
CA GLN A 530 -2.07 -34.84 -36.53
C GLN A 530 -2.83 -34.50 -37.81
N ASN A 531 -2.33 -33.56 -38.62
CA ASN A 531 -3.01 -33.03 -39.80
C ASN A 531 -4.48 -32.64 -39.53
N ILE A 532 -4.75 -32.04 -38.39
CA ILE A 532 -6.06 -31.49 -38.09
C ILE A 532 -6.21 -30.19 -38.84
N ILE A 533 -7.34 -29.98 -39.49
CA ILE A 533 -7.63 -28.73 -40.18
C ILE A 533 -8.48 -27.88 -39.24
N VAL A 534 -8.04 -26.65 -39.02
CA VAL A 534 -8.78 -25.73 -38.14
C VAL A 534 -9.02 -24.43 -38.94
N GLN A 535 -10.27 -24.12 -39.16
CA GLN A 535 -10.72 -22.85 -39.71
C GLN A 535 -11.28 -21.99 -38.59
N ASN A 536 -10.57 -20.92 -38.28
CA ASN A 536 -10.90 -20.07 -37.15
C ASN A 536 -11.36 -18.71 -37.67
N SER A 537 -12.62 -18.35 -37.41
CA SER A 537 -13.22 -17.07 -37.73
C SER A 537 -13.65 -16.33 -36.44
N VAL A 538 -14.14 -15.12 -36.55
CA VAL A 538 -14.64 -14.32 -35.44
C VAL A 538 -15.86 -14.97 -34.78
N THR A 539 -16.71 -15.61 -35.56
CA THR A 539 -18.00 -16.16 -35.15
C THR A 539 -18.02 -17.70 -35.03
N ALA A 540 -17.12 -18.40 -35.71
CA ALA A 540 -17.12 -19.83 -35.78
C ALA A 540 -15.71 -20.43 -35.69
N LEU A 541 -15.66 -21.69 -35.22
CA LEU A 541 -14.46 -22.52 -35.20
C LEU A 541 -14.83 -23.87 -35.77
N ASP A 542 -14.33 -24.16 -36.98
CA ASP A 542 -14.54 -25.44 -37.65
C ASP A 542 -13.29 -26.29 -37.54
N ILE A 543 -13.46 -27.54 -37.11
CA ILE A 543 -12.35 -28.48 -36.85
C ILE A 543 -12.61 -29.78 -37.56
N GLU A 544 -11.71 -30.18 -38.45
CA GLU A 544 -11.73 -31.44 -39.15
C GLU A 544 -10.65 -32.34 -38.53
N VAL A 545 -11.06 -33.44 -37.92
CA VAL A 545 -10.15 -34.36 -37.21
C VAL A 545 -10.10 -35.69 -37.96
N PRO A 546 -8.93 -36.07 -38.52
CA PRO A 546 -8.78 -37.37 -39.18
C PRO A 546 -9.06 -38.54 -38.22
N TYR A 547 -9.66 -39.60 -38.73
CA TYR A 547 -9.98 -40.79 -37.88
C TYR A 547 -8.77 -41.45 -37.25
N THR A 548 -7.56 -41.17 -37.73
CA THR A 548 -6.31 -41.66 -37.18
C THR A 548 -5.64 -40.76 -36.14
N ALA A 549 -6.24 -39.58 -35.84
CA ALA A 549 -5.65 -38.61 -34.95
C ALA A 549 -5.56 -39.12 -33.50
N VAL A 550 -4.60 -38.56 -32.76
CA VAL A 550 -4.44 -38.77 -31.32
C VAL A 550 -5.64 -38.21 -30.56
N GLY A 551 -6.06 -38.94 -29.50
CA GLY A 551 -7.19 -38.51 -28.65
C GLY A 551 -8.53 -39.13 -29.05
N LEU A 552 -8.60 -39.81 -30.19
CA LEU A 552 -9.75 -40.58 -30.60
C LEU A 552 -9.79 -41.99 -29.92
N THR A 553 -11.00 -42.46 -29.66
CA THR A 553 -11.22 -43.79 -29.08
C THR A 553 -11.93 -44.66 -30.11
N TYR A 554 -11.36 -45.87 -30.40
CA TYR A 554 -12.01 -46.85 -31.25
C TYR A 554 -12.92 -47.73 -30.40
N GLU A 555 -14.24 -47.53 -30.52
CA GLU A 555 -15.24 -48.26 -29.70
C GLU A 555 -15.48 -49.63 -30.26
N VAL A 556 -15.61 -49.71 -31.58
CA VAL A 556 -15.83 -50.99 -32.28
C VAL A 556 -14.84 -51.08 -33.44
N VAL A 557 -14.17 -52.21 -33.54
CA VAL A 557 -13.29 -52.53 -34.65
C VAL A 557 -13.78 -53.87 -35.25
N GLY A 558 -14.45 -53.75 -36.37
CA GLY A 558 -15.00 -54.89 -37.10
C GLY A 558 -14.44 -54.99 -38.54
N LEU A 559 -14.75 -56.12 -39.18
CA LEU A 559 -14.20 -56.44 -40.51
C LEU A 559 -14.62 -55.45 -41.62
N ASP A 560 -15.88 -55.00 -41.60
CA ASP A 560 -16.43 -54.10 -42.61
C ASP A 560 -16.56 -52.64 -42.12
N ARG A 561 -16.74 -52.46 -40.79
CA ARG A 561 -16.98 -51.16 -40.20
C ARG A 561 -16.29 -51.03 -38.87
N SER A 562 -15.63 -49.92 -38.64
CA SER A 562 -15.13 -49.49 -37.36
C SER A 562 -15.89 -48.23 -36.89
N VAL A 563 -15.98 -48.07 -35.56
CA VAL A 563 -16.59 -46.89 -34.94
C VAL A 563 -15.53 -46.18 -34.12
N VAL A 564 -15.34 -44.89 -34.39
CA VAL A 564 -14.44 -44.03 -33.65
C VAL A 564 -15.23 -42.95 -32.94
N SER A 565 -14.89 -42.68 -31.69
CA SER A 565 -15.50 -41.59 -30.90
C SER A 565 -14.48 -40.55 -30.48
N LEU A 566 -14.96 -39.32 -30.39
CA LEU A 566 -14.25 -38.17 -29.93
C LEU A 566 -15.08 -37.45 -28.86
N ASN A 567 -14.45 -37.13 -27.77
CA ASN A 567 -14.97 -36.18 -26.77
C ASN A 567 -14.26 -34.86 -26.94
N PHE A 568 -14.97 -33.88 -27.45
CA PHE A 568 -14.52 -32.49 -27.61
C PHE A 568 -14.97 -31.69 -26.42
N THR A 569 -14.07 -30.91 -25.80
CA THR A 569 -14.36 -30.09 -24.63
C THR A 569 -13.78 -28.72 -24.71
N PHE A 570 -14.49 -27.73 -24.17
CA PHE A 570 -13.91 -26.45 -23.80
C PHE A 570 -13.53 -26.45 -22.33
N ARG A 571 -12.29 -26.08 -22.04
CA ARG A 571 -11.77 -25.95 -20.68
C ARG A 571 -11.38 -24.53 -20.38
N HIS A 572 -11.64 -24.07 -19.16
CA HIS A 572 -11.23 -22.75 -18.73
C HIS A 572 -9.69 -22.66 -18.69
N ASN A 573 -9.15 -21.59 -19.27
CA ASN A 573 -7.70 -21.43 -19.44
C ASN A 573 -6.90 -21.49 -18.12
N ILE A 574 -7.46 -20.97 -17.04
CA ILE A 574 -6.80 -20.89 -15.73
C ILE A 574 -7.18 -22.08 -14.84
N THR A 575 -8.48 -22.32 -14.67
CA THR A 575 -8.98 -23.33 -13.71
C THR A 575 -8.99 -24.74 -14.27
N GLN A 576 -8.82 -24.92 -15.60
CA GLN A 576 -8.93 -26.19 -16.32
C GLN A 576 -10.30 -26.89 -16.16
N GLU A 577 -11.30 -26.18 -15.68
CA GLU A 577 -12.65 -26.68 -15.49
C GLU A 577 -13.34 -26.92 -16.83
N ILE A 578 -13.97 -28.10 -17.01
CA ILE A 578 -14.74 -28.45 -18.20
C ILE A 578 -16.12 -27.83 -18.08
N ARG A 579 -16.49 -26.92 -19.01
CA ARG A 579 -17.81 -26.28 -19.01
C ARG A 579 -18.70 -26.70 -20.16
N PHE A 580 -18.11 -27.02 -21.30
CA PHE A 580 -18.82 -27.47 -22.49
C PHE A 580 -18.16 -28.73 -22.99
N SER A 581 -18.97 -29.75 -23.27
CA SER A 581 -18.52 -31.02 -23.81
C SER A 581 -19.46 -31.49 -24.91
N HIS A 582 -18.89 -32.04 -25.97
CA HIS A 582 -19.64 -32.63 -27.05
C HIS A 582 -18.97 -33.95 -27.46
N ALA A 583 -19.75 -35.01 -27.50
CA ALA A 583 -19.28 -36.35 -27.89
C ALA A 583 -19.87 -36.70 -29.26
N ILE A 584 -19.01 -37.22 -30.14
CA ILE A 584 -19.42 -37.71 -31.45
C ILE A 584 -18.84 -39.12 -31.65
N SER A 585 -19.64 -40.03 -32.23
CA SER A 585 -19.21 -41.35 -32.68
C SER A 585 -19.47 -41.48 -34.15
N CYS A 586 -18.40 -41.77 -34.90
CA CYS A 586 -18.44 -41.88 -36.35
C CYS A 586 -18.14 -43.31 -36.83
N PRO A 587 -19.06 -43.96 -37.56
CA PRO A 587 -18.80 -45.19 -38.24
C PRO A 587 -18.06 -44.95 -39.56
N PHE A 588 -17.02 -45.73 -39.86
CA PHE A 588 -16.30 -45.67 -41.11
C PHE A 588 -15.92 -47.07 -41.62
N PRO A 589 -15.78 -47.28 -42.92
CA PRO A 589 -15.40 -48.59 -43.43
C PRO A 589 -13.96 -48.92 -43.05
N THR A 590 -13.73 -50.09 -42.47
CA THR A 590 -12.41 -50.61 -42.13
C THR A 590 -11.72 -51.09 -43.41
N ARG A 591 -10.71 -50.39 -43.87
CA ARG A 591 -9.96 -50.72 -45.10
C ARG A 591 -8.47 -50.57 -44.87
N GLY A 592 -7.70 -51.50 -45.42
CA GLY A 592 -6.24 -51.47 -45.43
C GLY A 592 -5.65 -51.51 -44.03
N LEU A 593 -4.67 -50.67 -43.74
CA LEU A 593 -3.92 -50.60 -42.50
C LEU A 593 -4.21 -49.25 -41.82
N ILE A 594 -4.64 -49.35 -40.56
CA ILE A 594 -4.84 -48.20 -39.65
C ILE A 594 -3.76 -48.26 -38.58
N CYS A 595 -2.96 -47.23 -38.47
CA CYS A 595 -1.93 -47.03 -37.49
C CYS A 595 -2.44 -46.06 -36.42
N ILE A 596 -2.75 -46.59 -35.23
CA ILE A 596 -3.22 -45.75 -34.11
C ILE A 596 -2.02 -45.22 -33.34
N SER A 597 -2.08 -43.99 -32.89
CA SER A 597 -0.99 -43.30 -32.16
C SER A 597 -0.56 -44.00 -30.86
N ASN A 598 -1.42 -44.80 -30.24
CA ASN A 598 -1.07 -45.59 -29.04
C ASN A 598 -0.24 -46.85 -29.38
N GLY A 599 0.12 -47.03 -30.64
CA GLY A 599 0.86 -48.22 -31.13
C GLY A 599 0.00 -49.42 -31.49
N THR A 600 -1.33 -49.29 -31.49
CA THR A 600 -2.21 -50.36 -31.98
C THR A 600 -2.28 -50.29 -33.50
N MET A 601 -2.14 -51.46 -34.17
CA MET A 601 -2.30 -51.63 -35.59
C MET A 601 -3.55 -52.44 -35.91
N ILE A 602 -4.37 -51.91 -36.83
CA ILE A 602 -5.58 -52.59 -37.30
C ILE A 602 -5.37 -52.82 -38.81
N ALA A 603 -5.38 -54.08 -39.25
CA ALA A 603 -5.20 -54.42 -40.65
C ALA A 603 -6.35 -55.27 -41.16
N VAL A 604 -6.97 -54.86 -42.25
CA VAL A 604 -7.91 -55.69 -43.03
C VAL A 604 -7.21 -56.13 -44.28
N VAL A 605 -7.15 -57.48 -44.40
CA VAL A 605 -6.54 -58.16 -45.56
C VAL A 605 -7.65 -58.74 -46.36
N ASP A 606 -7.64 -58.50 -47.68
CA ASP A 606 -8.61 -59.07 -48.65
C ASP A 606 -7.93 -60.15 -49.47
N SER A 607 -8.44 -61.39 -49.45
CA SER A 607 -7.91 -62.51 -50.18
C SER A 607 -8.22 -62.42 -51.66
N THR A 608 -9.19 -61.62 -52.07
CA THR A 608 -9.58 -61.48 -53.49
C THR A 608 -8.57 -60.69 -54.31
N VAL A 609 -7.66 -60.00 -53.70
CA VAL A 609 -6.58 -59.26 -54.35
C VAL A 609 -5.50 -60.21 -54.88
N THR A 610 -5.46 -61.43 -54.46
CA THR A 610 -4.48 -62.49 -54.82
C THR A 610 -5.07 -63.51 -55.76
N LYS A 611 -4.23 -64.05 -56.65
CA LYS A 611 -4.64 -65.20 -57.52
C LYS A 611 -3.62 -66.35 -57.41
N PRO A 612 -4.00 -67.53 -56.99
CA PRO A 612 -5.33 -67.93 -56.48
C PRO A 612 -5.64 -67.15 -55.14
N ALA A 613 -6.93 -66.99 -54.80
CA ALA A 613 -7.37 -66.46 -53.50
C ALA A 613 -6.96 -67.46 -52.40
N PHE A 614 -6.47 -66.94 -51.29
CA PHE A 614 -6.16 -67.70 -50.08
C PHE A 614 -7.32 -67.76 -49.11
N ASP A 615 -7.39 -68.76 -48.24
CA ASP A 615 -8.38 -68.81 -47.17
C ASP A 615 -7.98 -67.81 -46.04
N ALA A 616 -8.74 -66.72 -45.94
CA ALA A 616 -8.41 -65.64 -44.97
C ALA A 616 -8.44 -66.12 -43.49
N HIS A 617 -9.17 -67.24 -43.18
CA HIS A 617 -9.16 -67.83 -41.83
C HIS A 617 -7.81 -68.43 -41.46
N LYS A 618 -6.97 -68.83 -42.40
CA LYS A 618 -5.66 -69.47 -42.20
C LYS A 618 -4.51 -68.48 -42.25
N ALA A 619 -4.80 -67.23 -42.45
CA ALA A 619 -3.78 -66.18 -42.43
C ALA A 619 -3.33 -65.88 -41.00
N HIS A 620 -2.07 -65.59 -40.80
CA HIS A 620 -1.48 -65.21 -39.51
C HIS A 620 -0.43 -64.09 -39.69
N LEU A 621 -0.10 -63.40 -38.59
CA LEU A 621 1.00 -62.46 -38.63
C LEU A 621 2.36 -63.23 -38.59
N ARG A 622 3.46 -62.44 -38.51
CA ARG A 622 4.81 -63.00 -38.45
C ARG A 622 4.93 -64.08 -37.30
N ASP A 623 4.24 -63.87 -36.20
CA ASP A 623 4.03 -64.89 -35.18
C ASP A 623 2.79 -65.73 -35.56
N PRO A 624 2.95 -67.03 -35.81
CA PRO A 624 1.85 -67.93 -36.20
C PRO A 624 0.70 -68.05 -35.19
N ASN A 625 0.95 -67.68 -33.91
CA ASN A 625 -0.09 -67.67 -32.90
C ASN A 625 -1.02 -66.44 -32.99
N CYS A 626 -0.62 -65.44 -33.75
CA CYS A 626 -1.43 -64.21 -33.98
C CYS A 626 -2.33 -64.41 -35.20
N THR A 627 -3.48 -65.04 -34.96
CA THR A 627 -4.54 -65.27 -35.95
C THR A 627 -5.49 -64.05 -36.09
N PRO A 628 -6.33 -63.95 -37.15
CA PRO A 628 -7.28 -62.91 -37.31
C PRO A 628 -8.28 -62.79 -36.13
N LYS A 629 -8.61 -61.57 -35.69
CA LYS A 629 -9.67 -61.31 -34.72
C LYS A 629 -11.06 -61.70 -35.27
N GLU A 630 -11.27 -61.39 -36.56
CA GLU A 630 -12.47 -61.70 -37.33
C GLU A 630 -12.02 -62.08 -38.73
N ALA A 631 -12.65 -63.13 -39.32
CA ALA A 631 -12.35 -63.53 -40.68
C ALA A 631 -13.60 -64.10 -41.39
N THR A 632 -13.66 -63.82 -42.69
CA THR A 632 -14.56 -64.49 -43.62
C THR A 632 -13.74 -65.27 -44.62
N SER A 633 -14.34 -65.92 -45.60
CA SER A 633 -13.61 -66.63 -46.64
C SER A 633 -12.72 -65.66 -47.46
N GLU A 634 -13.07 -64.41 -47.50
CA GLU A 634 -12.45 -63.39 -48.37
C GLU A 634 -11.62 -62.34 -47.58
N LYS A 635 -11.98 -62.07 -46.34
CA LYS A 635 -11.33 -60.99 -45.58
C LYS A 635 -10.90 -61.45 -44.18
N ALA A 636 -9.78 -60.93 -43.70
CA ALA A 636 -9.29 -61.12 -42.37
C ALA A 636 -8.94 -59.80 -41.70
N LEU A 637 -9.41 -59.63 -40.44
CA LEU A 637 -9.13 -58.48 -39.60
C LEU A 637 -8.09 -58.85 -38.53
N PHE A 638 -7.00 -58.15 -38.52
CA PHE A 638 -5.98 -58.24 -37.48
C PHE A 638 -5.99 -56.98 -36.62
N THR A 639 -5.89 -57.16 -35.30
CA THR A 639 -5.71 -56.06 -34.34
C THR A 639 -4.60 -56.48 -33.38
N PHE A 640 -3.49 -55.78 -33.38
CA PHE A 640 -2.32 -56.09 -32.56
C PHE A 640 -1.55 -54.84 -32.15
N ALA A 641 -0.76 -54.93 -31.09
CA ALA A 641 0.09 -53.83 -30.64
C ALA A 641 1.45 -53.85 -31.34
N ALA A 642 2.07 -52.72 -31.50
CA ALA A 642 3.37 -52.53 -32.17
C ALA A 642 4.53 -53.33 -31.56
N TYR A 643 4.34 -53.85 -30.33
CA TYR A 643 5.33 -54.68 -29.63
C TYR A 643 4.95 -56.18 -29.53
N THR A 644 3.91 -56.61 -30.20
CA THR A 644 3.39 -57.99 -30.17
C THR A 644 3.45 -58.61 -31.55
N CYS A 645 3.08 -59.91 -31.65
CA CYS A 645 2.87 -60.62 -32.88
C CYS A 645 4.10 -60.72 -33.83
N GLY A 646 5.31 -60.67 -33.27
CA GLY A 646 6.53 -60.69 -34.09
C GLY A 646 6.81 -59.43 -34.83
N THR A 647 6.20 -58.30 -34.45
CA THR A 647 6.43 -56.99 -35.07
C THR A 647 7.88 -56.53 -34.89
N THR A 648 8.54 -56.18 -35.96
CA THR A 648 9.89 -55.59 -35.95
C THR A 648 9.83 -54.06 -35.93
N ARG A 649 10.84 -53.42 -35.37
CA ARG A 649 10.99 -51.99 -35.33
C ARG A 649 12.32 -51.54 -35.90
N ARG A 650 12.31 -50.45 -36.69
CA ARG A 650 13.54 -49.81 -37.13
C ARG A 650 13.39 -48.28 -37.14
N PHE A 651 14.52 -47.60 -37.09
CA PHE A 651 14.56 -46.14 -37.29
C PHE A 651 14.78 -45.85 -38.76
N ASP A 652 14.02 -44.91 -39.26
CA ASP A 652 14.09 -44.43 -40.64
C ASP A 652 14.04 -42.90 -40.66
N GLY A 653 15.21 -42.29 -40.55
CA GLY A 653 15.32 -40.86 -40.36
C GLY A 653 14.66 -40.38 -39.07
N ASP A 654 13.73 -39.44 -39.16
CA ASP A 654 12.95 -38.92 -38.04
C ASP A 654 11.72 -39.79 -37.66
N TYR A 655 11.63 -41.01 -38.19
CA TYR A 655 10.50 -41.89 -37.96
C TYR A 655 10.92 -43.20 -37.26
N LEU A 656 10.07 -43.67 -36.36
CA LEU A 656 10.11 -45.00 -35.85
C LEU A 656 9.13 -45.86 -36.65
N VAL A 657 9.63 -46.85 -37.37
CA VAL A 657 8.86 -47.71 -38.25
C VAL A 657 8.66 -49.07 -37.64
N TYR A 658 7.40 -49.49 -37.49
CA TYR A 658 7.00 -50.81 -37.09
C TYR A 658 6.54 -51.59 -38.30
N GLU A 659 7.06 -52.79 -38.46
CA GLU A 659 6.74 -53.70 -39.56
C GLU A 659 6.32 -55.06 -39.10
N ASN A 660 5.23 -55.57 -39.64
CA ASN A 660 4.78 -56.92 -39.50
C ASN A 660 4.41 -57.50 -40.87
N GLU A 661 4.22 -58.76 -40.97
CA GLU A 661 3.84 -59.41 -42.19
C GLU A 661 2.64 -60.32 -41.95
N VAL A 662 1.64 -60.25 -42.84
CA VAL A 662 0.61 -61.32 -42.94
C VAL A 662 1.06 -62.37 -43.85
N THR A 663 1.04 -63.59 -43.35
CA THR A 663 1.49 -64.84 -44.10
C THR A 663 0.38 -65.83 -44.06
N PHE A 664 0.44 -66.70 -45.01
CA PHE A 664 -0.45 -67.86 -45.19
C PHE A 664 0.38 -69.13 -45.37
N ASP A 665 0.14 -70.20 -44.53
CA ASP A 665 0.83 -71.48 -44.60
C ASP A 665 0.23 -72.38 -45.63
N ARG A 666 1.09 -72.97 -46.45
CA ARG A 666 0.70 -73.99 -47.49
C ARG A 666 0.24 -75.25 -46.79
N GLN A 667 -0.90 -75.70 -47.15
CA GLN A 667 -1.25 -77.12 -46.86
C GLN A 667 -0.50 -78.03 -47.76
N VAL A 668 0.43 -78.78 -47.25
CA VAL A 668 1.04 -79.96 -47.97
C VAL A 668 0.10 -81.08 -47.76
N LEU A 669 -0.60 -81.48 -48.83
CA LEU A 669 -1.59 -82.53 -48.76
C LEU A 669 -0.99 -83.94 -48.69
N PHE A 670 0.29 -84.18 -49.08
CA PHE A 670 0.99 -85.47 -48.99
C PHE A 670 2.49 -85.23 -48.79
N PRO A 671 3.05 -85.60 -47.64
CA PRO A 671 4.46 -85.37 -47.33
C PRO A 671 5.47 -86.28 -48.09
N GLU A 672 5.02 -87.32 -48.75
CA GLU A 672 5.92 -88.38 -49.25
C GLU A 672 6.11 -88.33 -50.77
N GLN A 673 5.53 -87.42 -51.53
CA GLN A 673 5.75 -87.25 -52.98
C GLN A 673 6.18 -85.89 -53.40
N PRO A 674 7.09 -85.72 -54.39
CA PRO A 674 7.47 -84.42 -54.86
C PRO A 674 6.33 -83.84 -55.70
N ILE A 675 5.49 -82.99 -55.02
CA ILE A 675 4.39 -82.30 -55.66
C ILE A 675 4.86 -80.95 -55.99
N ILE A 676 4.77 -80.49 -57.24
CA ILE A 676 4.94 -79.14 -57.65
C ILE A 676 3.65 -78.41 -57.27
N SER A 677 3.62 -77.73 -56.07
CA SER A 677 2.52 -76.86 -55.75
C SER A 677 2.68 -75.61 -56.55
N ARG A 678 1.61 -75.16 -57.23
CA ARG A 678 1.52 -73.87 -57.91
C ARG A 678 0.98 -72.70 -57.03
N ASP A 679 0.77 -72.99 -55.71
CA ASP A 679 0.32 -72.01 -54.77
C ASP A 679 1.45 -70.97 -54.54
N SER A 680 1.21 -69.77 -54.80
CA SER A 680 2.11 -68.63 -54.44
C SER A 680 2.04 -68.35 -52.94
N SER A 681 3.22 -68.23 -52.32
CA SER A 681 3.27 -67.75 -50.91
C SER A 681 2.74 -66.34 -50.89
N TYR A 682 1.67 -66.17 -50.11
CA TYR A 682 1.16 -64.78 -49.86
C TYR A 682 1.97 -64.19 -48.76
N ARG A 683 2.44 -62.90 -48.94
CA ARG A 683 3.15 -62.12 -47.97
C ARG A 683 2.78 -60.68 -48.18
N LEU A 684 2.07 -60.06 -47.13
CA LEU A 684 1.71 -58.70 -47.13
C LEU A 684 2.41 -57.99 -45.98
N THR A 685 3.26 -57.02 -46.33
CA THR A 685 3.96 -56.25 -45.29
C THR A 685 3.06 -55.10 -44.79
N LEU A 686 2.84 -55.10 -43.49
CA LEU A 686 2.16 -54.02 -42.76
C LEU A 686 3.21 -53.10 -42.17
N ARG A 687 3.13 -51.80 -42.50
CA ARG A 687 4.13 -50.82 -42.03
C ARG A 687 3.47 -49.59 -41.48
N CYS A 688 3.73 -49.30 -40.18
CA CYS A 688 3.33 -48.08 -39.52
C CYS A 688 4.54 -47.19 -39.23
N ARG A 689 4.43 -45.90 -39.49
CA ARG A 689 5.45 -44.90 -39.25
C ARG A 689 4.99 -43.92 -38.21
N TYR A 690 5.78 -43.71 -37.13
CA TYR A 690 5.51 -42.76 -36.06
C TYR A 690 6.65 -41.71 -36.02
N PRO A 691 6.37 -40.41 -36.03
CA PRO A 691 7.40 -39.40 -35.94
C PRO A 691 8.07 -39.40 -34.53
N ILE A 692 9.41 -39.28 -34.48
CA ILE A 692 10.18 -39.33 -33.25
C ILE A 692 10.11 -38.01 -32.45
N ARG A 693 9.69 -36.88 -33.09
CA ARG A 693 9.69 -35.55 -32.51
C ARG A 693 8.45 -35.22 -31.71
N ASP A 694 7.41 -36.04 -31.75
CA ASP A 694 6.22 -35.83 -30.95
C ASP A 694 6.41 -36.33 -29.53
N ASN A 695 6.08 -35.50 -28.53
CA ASN A 695 5.98 -35.85 -27.13
C ASN A 695 4.85 -36.89 -26.95
N LEU A 696 5.15 -38.15 -27.05
CA LEU A 696 4.22 -39.21 -26.74
C LEU A 696 4.05 -39.26 -25.21
N TRP A 697 2.97 -38.71 -24.71
CA TRP A 697 2.49 -38.96 -23.35
C TRP A 697 1.92 -40.36 -23.26
N ILE A 698 2.76 -41.29 -22.86
CA ILE A 698 2.31 -42.65 -22.52
C ILE A 698 1.87 -42.59 -21.04
N SER A 699 0.60 -42.38 -20.78
CA SER A 699 0.02 -42.64 -19.46
C SER A 699 -0.21 -44.14 -19.31
N GLY A 700 0.83 -44.85 -18.89
CA GLY A 700 0.74 -46.25 -18.51
C GLY A 700 1.04 -46.37 -17.02
N GLN A 701 0.04 -46.66 -16.20
CA GLN A 701 0.29 -47.24 -14.89
C GLN A 701 1.02 -48.58 -15.07
N HIS A 702 2.33 -48.59 -14.91
CA HIS A 702 3.06 -49.83 -14.75
C HIS A 702 3.45 -50.03 -13.29
N ARG A 703 2.79 -51.01 -12.65
CA ARG A 703 3.30 -51.73 -11.49
C ARG A 703 4.57 -52.46 -11.90
N ASN A 704 5.65 -52.21 -11.19
CA ASN A 704 6.95 -52.87 -11.36
C ASN A 704 6.89 -54.36 -11.17
N THR A 705 7.50 -55.08 -12.07
CA THR A 705 8.47 -56.15 -11.79
C THR A 705 9.12 -56.58 -13.11
N ILE A 706 10.37 -56.29 -13.36
CA ILE A 706 11.28 -57.06 -14.20
C ILE A 706 12.72 -56.78 -13.75
N SER A 707 13.33 -57.83 -13.20
CA SER A 707 14.77 -57.99 -13.16
C SER A 707 15.25 -58.57 -14.48
N GLY A 708 16.39 -58.08 -14.99
CA GLY A 708 17.07 -58.78 -16.09
C GLY A 708 17.74 -57.87 -17.12
N ILE A 709 18.97 -57.68 -16.90
CA ILE A 709 20.17 -57.30 -17.68
C ILE A 709 20.06 -57.44 -19.19
N ALA A 710 20.42 -56.38 -19.92
CA ALA A 710 21.26 -56.45 -21.14
C ALA A 710 21.85 -55.06 -21.47
N THR A 711 23.14 -55.00 -21.41
CA THR A 711 24.02 -53.93 -21.83
C THR A 711 24.11 -53.83 -23.35
N SER A 712 23.84 -52.64 -23.91
CA SER A 712 24.48 -52.22 -25.15
C SER A 712 24.57 -50.68 -25.16
N LYS A 713 25.83 -50.20 -25.25
CA LYS A 713 26.19 -48.81 -25.30
C LYS A 713 25.75 -48.21 -26.65
N ALA A 714 24.72 -47.43 -26.64
CA ALA A 714 24.44 -46.47 -27.69
C ALA A 714 24.66 -45.05 -27.12
N LYS A 715 25.62 -44.35 -27.70
CA LYS A 715 25.91 -42.95 -27.37
C LYS A 715 24.77 -42.10 -27.96
N VAL A 716 23.76 -41.86 -27.18
CA VAL A 716 22.70 -40.90 -27.54
C VAL A 716 23.07 -39.58 -26.97
N LEU A 717 23.34 -38.60 -27.81
CA LEU A 717 23.39 -37.18 -27.43
C LEU A 717 21.99 -36.74 -27.00
N ARG A 718 21.72 -36.94 -25.71
CA ARG A 718 20.54 -36.37 -25.06
C ARG A 718 20.76 -34.87 -24.81
N ARG A 719 20.14 -34.00 -25.58
CA ARG A 719 19.68 -32.75 -25.00
C ARG A 719 18.47 -33.04 -24.14
N ARG A 720 18.71 -33.28 -22.86
CA ARG A 720 17.65 -33.33 -21.85
C ARG A 720 17.13 -31.92 -21.66
N ALA A 721 15.87 -31.64 -22.01
CA ALA A 721 15.09 -30.65 -21.28
C ALA A 721 14.86 -31.30 -19.88
N ARG A 722 15.67 -30.88 -18.91
CA ARG A 722 15.47 -31.24 -17.49
C ARG A 722 14.30 -30.38 -17.01
N THR A 723 13.18 -30.98 -16.71
CA THR A 723 12.14 -30.39 -15.87
C THR A 723 12.69 -30.43 -14.44
N HIS A 724 13.19 -29.27 -13.97
CA HIS A 724 13.45 -29.07 -12.55
C HIS A 724 12.11 -28.70 -11.93
N MET A 725 11.66 -29.43 -10.92
CA MET A 725 10.49 -29.09 -10.13
C MET A 725 10.96 -28.60 -8.78
N ALA A 726 10.62 -27.38 -8.43
CA ALA A 726 10.75 -26.85 -7.09
C ALA A 726 9.34 -26.70 -6.49
N ASP A 727 9.20 -26.93 -5.19
CA ASP A 727 7.95 -26.82 -4.45
C ASP A 727 8.19 -26.11 -3.12
N LEU A 728 7.33 -25.14 -2.75
CA LEU A 728 7.44 -24.37 -1.51
C LEU A 728 6.36 -24.84 -0.52
N LYS A 729 6.78 -25.33 0.64
CA LYS A 729 5.93 -25.90 1.67
C LYS A 729 6.01 -25.11 2.97
N LEU A 730 4.88 -25.02 3.67
CA LEU A 730 4.81 -24.48 5.02
C LEU A 730 4.90 -25.65 6.02
N ALA A 731 5.93 -25.66 6.86
CA ALA A 731 6.08 -26.63 7.92
C ALA A 731 5.14 -26.33 9.09
N LYS A 732 4.71 -27.39 9.80
CA LYS A 732 3.84 -27.25 10.97
C LYS A 732 4.59 -26.78 12.22
N ASP A 733 5.90 -27.04 12.26
CA ASP A 733 6.79 -26.66 13.36
C ASP A 733 8.25 -26.50 12.88
N GLU A 734 9.12 -26.07 13.77
CA GLU A 734 10.54 -25.85 13.53
C GLU A 734 11.35 -27.11 13.18
N SER A 735 10.80 -28.30 13.36
CA SER A 735 11.50 -29.55 13.06
C SER A 735 11.52 -29.89 11.58
N TYR A 736 10.63 -29.26 10.75
CA TYR A 736 10.43 -29.55 9.34
C TYR A 736 10.12 -31.02 9.02
N THR A 737 9.50 -31.74 9.97
CA THR A 737 9.14 -33.17 9.81
C THR A 737 7.76 -33.35 9.23
N SER A 738 6.87 -32.35 9.39
CA SER A 738 5.50 -32.35 8.90
C SER A 738 5.13 -31.03 8.26
N PHE A 739 4.37 -31.08 7.15
CA PHE A 739 3.97 -29.92 6.37
C PHE A 739 2.47 -29.81 6.25
N HIS A 740 1.97 -28.60 6.07
CA HIS A 740 0.59 -28.35 5.71
C HIS A 740 0.33 -28.85 4.29
N GLN A 741 -0.80 -29.51 4.09
CA GLN A 741 -1.27 -29.99 2.79
C GLN A 741 -2.19 -28.96 2.14
N ASP A 742 -2.47 -29.08 0.85
CA ASP A 742 -3.37 -28.17 0.12
C ASP A 742 -4.76 -28.03 0.76
N GLY A 743 -5.26 -29.09 1.43
CA GLY A 743 -6.53 -29.06 2.16
C GLY A 743 -6.49 -28.37 3.53
N ASP A 744 -5.32 -28.05 4.06
CA ASP A 744 -5.16 -27.38 5.36
C ASP A 744 -5.24 -25.84 5.23
N PHE A 745 -5.13 -25.31 4.00
CA PHE A 745 -5.19 -23.87 3.76
C PHE A 745 -6.64 -23.34 3.69
N PRO A 746 -6.92 -22.13 4.23
CA PRO A 746 -5.99 -21.16 4.82
C PRO A 746 -5.50 -21.56 6.22
N VAL A 747 -4.20 -21.52 6.43
CA VAL A 747 -3.59 -21.74 7.76
C VAL A 747 -3.71 -20.47 8.59
N SER A 748 -4.36 -20.56 9.75
CA SER A 748 -4.54 -19.43 10.67
C SER A 748 -3.36 -19.30 11.63
N VAL A 749 -2.77 -18.10 11.71
CA VAL A 749 -1.59 -17.79 12.53
C VAL A 749 -1.80 -16.50 13.31
N GLN A 750 -1.12 -16.35 14.44
CA GLN A 750 -1.12 -15.11 15.23
C GLN A 750 0.04 -14.20 14.80
N PRO A 751 -0.06 -12.88 15.03
CA PRO A 751 0.99 -11.93 14.64
C PRO A 751 2.38 -12.19 15.25
N THR A 752 2.46 -13.03 16.29
CA THR A 752 3.73 -13.36 16.98
C THR A 752 4.31 -14.69 16.55
N ASP A 753 3.58 -15.46 15.73
CA ASP A 753 4.00 -16.79 15.33
C ASP A 753 5.18 -16.71 14.37
N VAL A 754 6.04 -17.72 14.47
CA VAL A 754 7.15 -17.92 13.53
C VAL A 754 6.72 -18.97 12.51
N LEU A 755 6.74 -18.60 11.25
CA LEU A 755 6.39 -19.46 10.13
C LEU A 755 7.66 -20.08 9.52
N HIS A 756 7.66 -21.38 9.28
CA HIS A 756 8.78 -22.14 8.78
C HIS A 756 8.50 -22.64 7.37
N PHE A 757 9.32 -22.20 6.40
CA PHE A 757 9.15 -22.56 4.99
C PHE A 757 10.31 -23.42 4.50
N GLN A 758 9.98 -24.42 3.69
CA GLN A 758 10.97 -25.26 3.00
C GLN A 758 10.66 -25.32 1.51
N ALA A 759 11.65 -25.00 0.69
CA ALA A 759 11.60 -25.22 -0.75
C ALA A 759 12.38 -26.49 -1.09
N ASP A 760 11.68 -27.49 -1.61
CA ASP A 760 12.27 -28.75 -2.09
C ASP A 760 12.59 -28.65 -3.57
N VAL A 761 13.83 -28.97 -3.95
CA VAL A 761 14.27 -28.93 -5.34
C VAL A 761 14.58 -30.34 -5.82
N GLN A 762 13.78 -30.85 -6.74
CA GLN A 762 14.03 -32.14 -7.39
C GLN A 762 15.04 -31.96 -8.52
N SER A 763 16.32 -32.05 -8.21
CA SER A 763 17.42 -32.03 -9.16
C SER A 763 18.39 -33.17 -8.89
N PRO A 764 18.99 -33.80 -9.93
CA PRO A 764 20.03 -34.80 -9.72
C PRO A 764 21.37 -34.24 -9.22
N GLU A 765 21.54 -32.91 -9.21
CA GLU A 765 22.70 -32.22 -8.63
C GLU A 765 22.18 -31.04 -7.80
N PRO A 766 22.27 -31.09 -6.48
CA PRO A 766 21.43 -30.26 -5.60
C PRO A 766 22.10 -28.95 -5.18
N MET A 767 22.62 -28.12 -6.08
CA MET A 767 22.97 -26.74 -5.70
C MET A 767 21.86 -25.80 -6.16
N ALA A 768 21.10 -25.31 -5.23
CA ALA A 768 20.05 -24.33 -5.44
C ALA A 768 20.10 -23.26 -4.35
N GLU A 769 19.60 -22.05 -4.66
CA GLU A 769 19.56 -20.91 -3.77
C GLU A 769 18.20 -20.23 -3.83
N LEU A 770 17.69 -19.75 -2.68
CA LEU A 770 16.57 -18.81 -2.61
C LEU A 770 17.09 -17.42 -2.97
N LYS A 771 16.77 -16.93 -4.15
CA LYS A 771 17.25 -15.62 -4.57
C LYS A 771 16.43 -14.49 -3.98
N ASP A 772 15.15 -14.46 -4.27
CA ASP A 772 14.22 -13.44 -3.82
C ASP A 772 12.94 -14.12 -3.33
N CYS A 773 12.46 -13.75 -2.14
CA CYS A 773 11.15 -14.14 -1.64
C CYS A 773 10.36 -12.90 -1.24
N TRP A 774 9.05 -12.90 -1.51
CA TRP A 774 8.16 -11.80 -1.17
C TRP A 774 6.78 -12.32 -0.77
N ALA A 775 6.07 -11.50 -0.02
CA ALA A 775 4.70 -11.74 0.39
C ALA A 775 3.72 -10.87 -0.39
N THR A 776 2.57 -11.43 -0.76
CA THR A 776 1.47 -10.71 -1.40
C THR A 776 0.14 -10.99 -0.70
N THR A 777 -0.84 -10.12 -0.88
CA THR A 777 -2.21 -10.33 -0.37
C THR A 777 -3.10 -11.11 -1.34
N LEU A 778 -2.65 -11.31 -2.56
CA LEU A 778 -3.34 -12.03 -3.63
C LEU A 778 -2.52 -13.23 -4.09
N PRO A 779 -3.16 -14.30 -4.59
CA PRO A 779 -2.46 -15.53 -4.99
C PRO A 779 -1.55 -15.39 -6.22
N GLY A 780 -1.61 -14.25 -6.92
CA GLY A 780 -0.82 -14.01 -8.13
C GLY A 780 0.65 -13.71 -7.83
N LYS A 781 1.55 -14.45 -8.45
CA LYS A 781 3.02 -14.28 -8.33
C LYS A 781 3.51 -12.88 -8.75
N ASN A 782 2.72 -12.16 -9.56
CA ASN A 782 2.97 -10.79 -10.02
C ASN A 782 2.13 -9.76 -9.26
N GLY A 783 1.53 -10.14 -8.13
CA GLY A 783 0.79 -9.24 -7.26
C GLY A 783 1.69 -8.17 -6.65
N MET A 784 1.11 -7.08 -6.14
CA MET A 784 1.86 -6.08 -5.39
C MET A 784 2.55 -6.73 -4.20
N THR A 785 3.87 -6.63 -4.16
CA THR A 785 4.68 -7.08 -3.03
C THR A 785 4.32 -6.26 -1.80
N GLN A 786 3.81 -6.91 -0.76
CA GLN A 786 3.56 -6.26 0.53
C GLN A 786 4.88 -6.13 1.29
N TRP A 787 5.65 -7.21 1.34
CA TRP A 787 6.95 -7.24 1.97
C TRP A 787 7.93 -8.08 1.16
N ASN A 788 9.15 -7.61 1.06
CA ASN A 788 10.26 -8.44 0.65
C ASN A 788 10.73 -9.26 1.87
N LEU A 789 10.88 -10.55 1.70
CA LEU A 789 11.28 -11.50 2.75
C LEU A 789 12.74 -11.88 2.61
N ILE A 790 13.16 -12.20 1.40
CA ILE A 790 14.54 -12.50 1.05
C ILE A 790 14.89 -11.65 -0.17
N MET A 791 16.02 -10.98 -0.14
CA MET A 791 16.54 -10.21 -1.25
C MET A 791 17.98 -10.66 -1.55
N ASP A 792 18.18 -11.10 -2.78
CA ASP A 792 19.50 -11.56 -3.27
C ASP A 792 20.12 -12.63 -2.36
N GLY A 793 19.30 -13.56 -1.83
CA GLY A 793 19.72 -14.66 -0.95
C GLY A 793 19.83 -14.34 0.54
N CYS A 794 19.55 -13.11 0.95
CA CYS A 794 19.67 -12.67 2.34
C CYS A 794 18.29 -12.32 2.92
N GLY A 795 18.04 -12.75 4.16
CA GLY A 795 16.81 -12.41 4.90
C GLY A 795 16.69 -10.91 5.13
N VAL A 796 15.48 -10.39 5.05
CA VAL A 796 15.16 -8.97 5.23
C VAL A 796 14.58 -8.75 6.61
N GLU A 797 15.07 -7.70 7.30
CA GLU A 797 14.48 -7.20 8.54
C GLU A 797 13.73 -5.91 8.23
N ALA A 798 12.41 -5.93 8.39
CA ALA A 798 11.52 -4.81 8.14
C ALA A 798 10.57 -4.59 9.33
N GLN A 799 9.90 -3.44 9.38
CA GLN A 799 9.05 -3.03 10.51
C GLN A 799 7.98 -4.07 10.93
N HIS A 800 7.46 -4.85 9.96
CA HIS A 800 6.36 -5.80 10.18
C HIS A 800 6.76 -7.27 10.00
N VAL A 801 7.96 -7.54 9.53
CA VAL A 801 8.43 -8.89 9.26
C VAL A 801 9.94 -8.98 9.42
N SER A 802 10.41 -10.02 10.08
CA SER A 802 11.83 -10.40 10.06
C SER A 802 11.96 -11.79 9.46
N THR A 803 12.94 -11.97 8.60
CA THR A 803 13.17 -13.22 7.89
C THR A 803 14.62 -13.66 8.05
N ASP A 804 14.82 -14.93 8.35
CA ASP A 804 16.13 -15.52 8.52
C ASP A 804 16.25 -16.78 7.64
N VAL A 805 17.34 -16.90 6.89
CA VAL A 805 17.62 -18.05 6.01
C VAL A 805 18.42 -19.05 6.80
N GLU A 806 17.92 -20.28 6.92
CA GLU A 806 18.50 -21.34 7.74
C GLU A 806 19.40 -22.27 6.93
N ALA A 807 20.42 -22.81 7.60
CA ALA A 807 21.24 -23.88 7.01
C ALA A 807 20.36 -25.13 6.80
N SER A 808 20.36 -25.68 5.59
CA SER A 808 19.44 -26.75 5.19
C SER A 808 20.20 -28.03 4.80
N PRO A 809 19.59 -29.21 4.95
CA PRO A 809 20.11 -30.44 4.36
C PRO A 809 20.21 -30.37 2.84
N GLU A 810 21.05 -31.17 2.22
CA GLU A 810 21.18 -31.26 0.76
C GLU A 810 19.84 -31.46 0.05
N GLY A 811 19.53 -30.60 -0.93
CA GLY A 811 18.31 -30.65 -1.76
C GLY A 811 17.09 -29.91 -1.18
N SER A 812 17.19 -29.27 -0.02
CA SER A 812 16.13 -28.42 0.53
C SER A 812 16.68 -27.04 0.93
N LEU A 813 15.85 -26.00 0.82
CA LEU A 813 16.19 -24.64 1.17
C LEU A 813 15.17 -24.14 2.21
N ARG A 814 15.65 -23.65 3.37
CA ARG A 814 14.80 -23.34 4.51
C ARG A 814 14.93 -21.86 4.91
N PHE A 815 13.82 -21.29 5.31
CA PHE A 815 13.80 -19.98 5.97
C PHE A 815 12.66 -19.87 6.95
N LYS A 816 12.85 -19.06 7.96
CA LYS A 816 11.80 -18.72 8.93
C LYS A 816 11.40 -17.25 8.77
N MET A 817 10.12 -17.00 8.97
CA MET A 817 9.54 -15.66 8.92
C MET A 817 8.78 -15.40 10.21
N LYS A 818 9.12 -14.32 10.91
CA LYS A 818 8.41 -13.84 12.08
C LYS A 818 7.63 -12.59 11.71
N LEU A 819 6.34 -12.63 11.98
CA LEU A 819 5.46 -11.48 11.80
C LEU A 819 5.50 -10.61 13.08
N HIS A 820 5.66 -9.31 12.88
CA HIS A 820 5.39 -8.28 13.87
C HIS A 820 4.06 -7.64 13.49
N GLU A 821 3.33 -7.00 14.37
CA GLU A 821 1.99 -6.41 14.11
C GLU A 821 1.68 -6.08 12.63
N ALA A 822 0.86 -6.90 11.98
CA ALA A 822 0.57 -6.77 10.57
C ALA A 822 -0.88 -6.30 10.36
N PRO A 823 -1.13 -5.21 9.61
CA PRO A 823 -2.48 -4.74 9.30
C PRO A 823 -3.18 -5.55 8.19
N ILE A 824 -2.72 -6.76 7.92
CA ILE A 824 -3.15 -7.59 6.78
C ILE A 824 -3.74 -8.88 7.29
N SER A 825 -4.89 -9.28 6.71
CA SER A 825 -5.63 -10.50 7.13
C SER A 825 -5.20 -11.77 6.43
N GLN A 826 -4.52 -11.68 5.26
CA GLN A 826 -4.17 -12.85 4.45
C GLN A 826 -2.90 -12.61 3.63
N LEU A 827 -2.04 -13.64 3.55
CA LEU A 827 -0.77 -13.59 2.83
C LEU A 827 -0.53 -14.83 1.96
N PHE A 828 0.10 -14.60 0.82
CA PHE A 828 0.70 -15.61 -0.04
C PHE A 828 2.20 -15.36 -0.13
N ILE A 829 2.99 -16.41 0.01
CA ILE A 829 4.45 -16.32 -0.03
C ILE A 829 4.94 -16.85 -1.37
N HIS A 830 5.80 -16.10 -2.02
CA HIS A 830 6.38 -16.44 -3.31
C HIS A 830 7.90 -16.40 -3.22
N CYS A 831 8.56 -17.39 -3.82
CA CYS A 831 10.02 -17.46 -3.84
C CYS A 831 10.55 -17.76 -5.24
N LYS A 832 11.63 -17.09 -5.59
CA LYS A 832 12.42 -17.33 -6.79
C LYS A 832 13.61 -18.17 -6.44
N VAL A 833 13.59 -19.43 -6.89
CA VAL A 833 14.66 -20.42 -6.69
C VAL A 833 15.57 -20.43 -7.90
N ILE A 834 16.87 -20.32 -7.67
CA ILE A 834 17.91 -20.44 -8.70
C ILE A 834 18.58 -21.80 -8.55
N ILE A 835 18.72 -22.50 -9.66
CA ILE A 835 19.45 -23.77 -9.72
C ILE A 835 20.79 -23.53 -10.41
N CYS A 836 21.87 -23.90 -9.75
CA CYS A 836 23.25 -23.67 -10.18
C CYS A 836 23.91 -24.97 -10.65
N ASP A 837 24.92 -24.86 -11.51
CA ASP A 837 25.73 -25.99 -11.95
C ASP A 837 26.95 -26.14 -11.03
N ALA A 838 26.96 -27.18 -10.22
CA ALA A 838 28.04 -27.47 -9.26
C ALA A 838 29.40 -27.79 -9.91
N LEU A 839 29.39 -28.21 -11.18
CA LEU A 839 30.60 -28.68 -11.87
C LEU A 839 31.38 -27.57 -12.56
N THR A 840 30.70 -26.50 -12.99
CA THR A 840 31.36 -25.43 -13.77
C THR A 840 31.66 -24.17 -12.99
N HIS A 841 30.85 -23.82 -11.98
CA HIS A 841 31.00 -22.61 -11.19
C HIS A 841 30.43 -22.78 -9.77
N PRO A 842 31.11 -23.42 -8.82
CA PRO A 842 30.62 -23.64 -7.44
C PRO A 842 30.48 -22.33 -6.65
N GLU A 843 31.18 -21.27 -7.02
CA GLU A 843 31.14 -19.96 -6.32
C GLU A 843 29.90 -19.11 -6.65
N SER A 844 29.13 -19.48 -7.67
CA SER A 844 27.97 -18.70 -8.11
C SER A 844 26.72 -18.88 -7.23
N CYS A 845 26.69 -19.92 -6.38
CA CYS A 845 25.57 -20.25 -5.48
C CYS A 845 25.90 -20.07 -3.98
N THR A 846 27.07 -19.62 -3.62
CA THR A 846 27.41 -19.36 -2.21
C THR A 846 27.54 -17.87 -1.94
N LYS A 847 26.59 -17.29 -1.24
CA LYS A 847 26.62 -15.90 -0.79
C LYS A 847 26.75 -15.83 0.73
N ILE A 848 27.65 -14.97 1.21
CA ILE A 848 27.81 -14.64 2.62
C ILE A 848 27.16 -13.27 2.82
N CYS A 849 26.08 -13.21 3.60
CA CYS A 849 25.27 -12.01 3.81
C CYS A 849 25.94 -10.84 4.58
N ASN A 850 27.21 -10.98 4.97
CA ASN A 850 27.91 -10.00 5.83
C ASN A 850 29.07 -9.25 5.16
N GLN A 851 29.13 -9.10 3.85
CA GLN A 851 30.15 -8.27 3.20
C GLN A 851 29.54 -7.16 2.36
N THR A 852 29.66 -5.93 2.87
CA THR A 852 29.58 -4.68 2.09
C THR A 852 30.80 -4.61 1.16
N ASP A 853 30.55 -4.30 -0.12
CA ASP A 853 31.51 -3.91 -1.16
C ASP A 853 32.36 -5.00 -1.82
N ARG A 854 31.82 -5.59 -2.91
CA ARG A 854 32.60 -5.97 -4.09
C ARG A 854 31.88 -5.57 -5.37
N PRO A 855 32.61 -5.10 -6.42
CA PRO A 855 32.01 -4.70 -7.69
C PRO A 855 31.41 -5.91 -8.41
N MET A 856 30.26 -5.68 -9.06
CA MET A 856 29.55 -6.68 -9.89
C MET A 856 30.49 -7.22 -10.99
N ASP A 857 30.99 -8.43 -10.77
CA ASP A 857 31.62 -9.19 -11.85
C ASP A 857 30.52 -9.94 -12.63
N LYS A 858 30.70 -10.08 -13.93
CA LYS A 858 29.71 -10.67 -14.85
C LYS A 858 29.37 -12.09 -14.40
N ARG A 859 28.20 -12.28 -13.76
CA ARG A 859 27.72 -13.58 -13.31
C ARG A 859 27.32 -14.42 -14.52
N SER A 860 27.78 -15.67 -14.58
CA SER A 860 27.28 -16.69 -15.48
C SER A 860 25.76 -16.85 -15.28
N ALA A 861 25.02 -17.00 -16.38
CA ALA A 861 23.58 -17.18 -16.33
C ALA A 861 23.22 -18.43 -15.52
N PRO A 862 22.20 -18.38 -14.64
CA PRO A 862 21.74 -19.55 -13.88
C PRO A 862 21.28 -20.67 -14.80
N LEU A 863 21.48 -21.92 -14.40
CA LEU A 863 21.06 -23.10 -15.18
C LEU A 863 19.54 -23.13 -15.35
N ALA A 864 18.79 -22.80 -14.31
CA ALA A 864 17.35 -22.64 -14.33
C ALA A 864 16.90 -21.69 -13.21
N THR A 865 15.74 -21.06 -13.40
CA THR A 865 15.08 -20.21 -12.40
C THR A 865 13.63 -20.70 -12.30
N GLU A 866 13.21 -21.05 -11.09
CA GLU A 866 11.83 -21.46 -10.82
C GLU A 866 11.15 -20.53 -9.83
N LEU A 867 9.84 -20.38 -9.99
CA LEU A 867 9.01 -19.54 -9.16
C LEU A 867 7.99 -20.40 -8.42
N VAL A 868 8.12 -20.48 -7.10
CA VAL A 868 7.30 -21.30 -6.22
C VAL A 868 6.46 -20.45 -5.28
N SER A 869 5.35 -21.00 -4.76
CA SER A 869 4.42 -20.24 -3.90
C SER A 869 3.78 -21.14 -2.86
N ALA A 870 3.50 -20.57 -1.67
CA ALA A 870 2.76 -21.22 -0.58
C ALA A 870 1.71 -20.26 0.00
N GLY A 871 0.61 -20.79 0.53
CA GLY A 871 -0.48 -20.03 1.15
C GLY A 871 -1.86 -20.40 0.60
N PRO A 872 -2.92 -19.74 1.08
CA PRO A 872 -2.95 -18.55 1.91
C PRO A 872 -2.70 -18.79 3.41
N VAL A 873 -1.91 -17.92 4.02
CA VAL A 873 -1.76 -17.82 5.48
C VAL A 873 -2.66 -16.72 5.98
N GLN A 874 -3.57 -17.02 6.88
CA GLN A 874 -4.52 -16.08 7.47
C GLN A 874 -4.01 -15.59 8.82
N ILE A 875 -3.85 -14.27 8.96
CA ILE A 875 -3.38 -13.65 10.21
C ILE A 875 -4.59 -13.30 11.06
N VAL A 876 -4.71 -13.90 12.23
CA VAL A 876 -5.78 -13.63 13.20
C VAL A 876 -5.27 -12.56 14.17
N GLY A 877 -5.52 -11.29 13.85
CA GLY A 877 -5.11 -10.15 14.68
C GLY A 877 -6.02 -9.92 15.87
N HIS A 878 -5.49 -9.28 16.90
CA HIS A 878 -6.24 -8.74 18.02
C HIS A 878 -7.32 -7.79 17.48
N GLN A 879 -8.57 -8.06 17.82
CA GLN A 879 -9.70 -7.19 17.56
C GLN A 879 -9.51 -5.84 18.25
N SER A 880 -9.09 -4.82 17.52
CA SER A 880 -9.61 -3.47 17.78
C SER A 880 -11.01 -3.46 17.18
N GLY A 881 -12.01 -3.39 18.05
CA GLY A 881 -13.38 -3.68 17.72
C GLY A 881 -13.95 -2.85 16.58
N VAL A 882 -14.21 -3.50 15.49
CA VAL A 882 -15.39 -3.30 14.64
C VAL A 882 -15.74 -4.67 14.07
N ALA A 883 -16.77 -5.27 14.64
CA ALA A 883 -17.31 -6.54 14.22
C ALA A 883 -18.00 -6.40 12.87
N TYR A 884 -17.38 -6.88 11.79
CA TYR A 884 -18.11 -7.35 10.63
C TYR A 884 -18.56 -8.79 10.92
N GLN A 885 -19.78 -8.93 11.39
CA GLN A 885 -20.46 -10.22 11.45
C GLN A 885 -20.66 -10.74 10.03
N HIS A 886 -19.88 -11.74 9.64
CA HIS A 886 -20.33 -12.71 8.66
C HIS A 886 -21.47 -13.49 9.29
N VAL A 887 -22.67 -13.23 8.84
CA VAL A 887 -23.85 -14.02 9.16
C VAL A 887 -23.73 -15.36 8.43
N ALA A 888 -23.07 -16.32 9.07
CA ALA A 888 -23.36 -17.72 8.83
C ALA A 888 -24.72 -17.98 9.47
N ARG A 889 -25.71 -18.22 8.64
CA ARG A 889 -27.09 -18.51 9.04
C ARG A 889 -27.13 -19.96 9.54
N GLU A 890 -26.72 -20.17 10.77
CA GLU A 890 -27.22 -21.33 11.52
C GLU A 890 -28.45 -20.92 12.31
N THR A 891 -29.53 -21.59 11.97
CA THR A 891 -30.81 -21.50 12.62
C THR A 891 -30.71 -22.01 14.06
N SER A 892 -30.56 -21.12 15.03
CA SER A 892 -31.00 -21.41 16.40
C SER A 892 -32.18 -20.52 16.78
N TRP A 893 -33.33 -21.04 16.58
CA TRP A 893 -34.56 -20.54 17.14
C TRP A 893 -34.57 -20.89 18.62
N SER A 894 -34.21 -19.97 19.50
CA SER A 894 -34.66 -19.97 20.88
C SER A 894 -34.14 -18.77 21.66
N THR A 895 -35.01 -18.04 22.19
CA THR A 895 -35.08 -17.22 23.40
C THR A 895 -35.73 -15.85 23.22
N TRP A 896 -35.61 -15.21 22.06
CA TRP A 896 -36.25 -13.90 21.85
C TRP A 896 -37.74 -14.00 21.45
N THR A 897 -38.17 -15.11 20.85
CA THR A 897 -39.60 -15.34 20.52
C THR A 897 -40.43 -15.56 21.77
N TRP A 898 -39.90 -16.09 22.84
CA TRP A 898 -40.59 -16.26 24.14
C TRP A 898 -40.78 -14.92 24.87
N ALA A 899 -39.82 -14.00 24.78
CA ALA A 899 -39.90 -12.68 25.40
C ALA A 899 -40.96 -11.79 24.70
N LEU A 900 -41.05 -11.84 23.38
CA LEU A 900 -42.09 -11.10 22.61
C LEU A 900 -43.48 -11.70 22.74
N SER A 901 -43.58 -13.01 22.82
CA SER A 901 -44.92 -13.67 23.02
C SER A 901 -45.46 -13.45 24.44
N LEU A 902 -44.58 -13.42 25.47
CA LEU A 902 -44.98 -13.06 26.84
C LEU A 902 -45.37 -11.57 26.95
N GLY A 903 -44.64 -10.67 26.28
CA GLY A 903 -44.97 -9.24 26.23
C GLY A 903 -46.33 -8.96 25.62
N LEU A 904 -46.65 -9.61 24.46
CA LEU A 904 -47.95 -9.49 23.80
C LEU A 904 -49.08 -10.11 24.61
N ALA A 905 -48.86 -11.23 25.27
CA ALA A 905 -49.85 -11.84 26.15
C ALA A 905 -50.18 -10.97 27.40
N VAL A 906 -49.22 -10.31 27.99
CA VAL A 906 -49.44 -9.37 29.10
C VAL A 906 -50.19 -8.12 28.63
N ILE A 907 -49.90 -7.55 27.48
CA ILE A 907 -50.60 -6.40 26.91
C ILE A 907 -52.02 -6.76 26.55
N SER A 908 -52.29 -7.95 25.97
CA SER A 908 -53.65 -8.40 25.68
C SER A 908 -54.49 -8.67 26.95
N ALA A 909 -53.86 -9.19 28.00
CA ALA A 909 -54.54 -9.38 29.27
C ALA A 909 -54.96 -8.05 29.97
N PHE A 910 -54.09 -7.02 29.87
CA PHE A 910 -54.40 -5.68 30.40
C PHE A 910 -55.50 -4.99 29.60
N THR A 911 -55.52 -5.14 28.25
CA THR A 911 -56.58 -4.53 27.42
C THR A 911 -57.95 -5.21 27.65
N VAL A 912 -57.99 -6.53 27.77
CA VAL A 912 -59.23 -7.25 28.11
C VAL A 912 -59.71 -6.90 29.52
N GLY A 913 -58.80 -6.78 30.50
CA GLY A 913 -59.10 -6.34 31.86
C GLY A 913 -59.69 -4.93 31.90
N ALA A 914 -59.11 -3.99 31.14
CA ALA A 914 -59.59 -2.61 31.07
C ALA A 914 -60.97 -2.53 30.40
N VAL A 915 -61.25 -3.31 29.34
CA VAL A 915 -62.58 -3.37 28.67
C VAL A 915 -63.64 -3.98 29.59
N VAL A 916 -63.32 -5.05 30.36
CA VAL A 916 -64.23 -5.65 31.34
C VAL A 916 -64.52 -4.66 32.48
N LEU A 917 -63.54 -3.91 32.95
CA LEU A 917 -63.69 -2.90 33.99
C LEU A 917 -64.54 -1.72 33.52
N THR A 918 -64.40 -1.27 32.27
CA THR A 918 -65.23 -0.20 31.71
C THR A 918 -66.63 -0.64 31.44
N VAL A 919 -66.85 -1.88 30.97
CA VAL A 919 -68.21 -2.43 30.82
C VAL A 919 -68.88 -2.61 32.16
N HIS A 920 -68.18 -3.01 33.23
CA HIS A 920 -68.73 -3.15 34.57
C HIS A 920 -69.04 -1.80 35.25
N LEU A 921 -68.28 -0.73 34.91
CA LEU A 921 -68.59 0.64 35.35
C LEU A 921 -69.75 1.31 34.57
N PHE A 922 -70.07 0.83 33.37
CA PHE A 922 -71.22 1.34 32.58
C PHE A 922 -72.58 0.61 32.84
N ILE A 923 -72.54 -0.51 33.59
CA ILE A 923 -73.73 -1.29 33.97
C ILE A 923 -74.11 -1.05 35.45
N LYS A 924 -73.36 -0.24 36.17
CA LYS A 924 -73.79 0.33 37.44
C LYS A 924 -73.99 1.84 37.24
#